data_78e0d92751b59ceaacdf03205f8889a3
#
_entry.id   78e0d92751b59ceaacdf03205f8889a3
#
_cell.length_a   1.000
_cell.length_b   1.000
_cell.length_c   1.000
_cell.angle_alpha   90.00
_cell.angle_beta   90.00
_cell.angle_gamma   90.00
#
_symmetry.space_group_name_H-M   'P 1'
#
loop_
_entity.id
_entity.type
_entity.pdbx_description
1 polymer ?
#
loop_
_entity_poly.entity_id
_entity_poly.type
_entity_poly.pdbx_seq_one_letter_code
_entity_poly.pdbx_strand_id
1 'polypeptide(L)'
;MASLAVEHTARARSEAPSRGSDDLIDTRALTAELEQLAKAHVGSEKELRSVIAQRLKAALADGRAKAEQLLLTDRHGRRCAERLCRMEDEIIGILYAFARNQYPSENPSEGERMAIIATGGYGRGLQAPGSDIDLLFLLPYKQTAWGESIAEAILYSLWDTGLKVGHATRSVDECIRQAKADMTIRTAILESRFLFGDRKLFDELVTRFDNEVVRNTASDFVAAKLAEREDRVRRSGQSRYLVEPNVKDGKGGLRDLHTLFWIAKYVYRVREPDELIKCGVFDKHEYQLFRRCEDFLWSVRCHMHFLMGRAEERLSFDIQREIAVRLGYTEHPGLQDVERFMKHYFLVAKDVGDLTAILCAELEDSHAKSVPVLSRLMAKLRPVKRRALVESDDFIVDKNRIRLAQANVFKHDPVNLIRIFHLAQKHNLAFHPDAMRAVTRSLYLVDAKLRENEEANELFLEILTSKNDPETVLRRMNEAGVLGSFVPAFGKIVAMMQFNMYHHYTVDEHLLRCIGVLAEIERGVNNETPLANELIHKILPGNRRVLYVTLFLHDIAKGRPEDHSIAGARVARRFCPRLGFSAADTETVAWLIENHLVMSSVAQSRDLSDRRTIENFAATVQSAERLKLLTILTTADIRAVGPGVWNGWKAQLIRTLYYETEPVLTGGFSEVNRAQRVKIAQNEFREAMKDWPSERLEAYIAKHYPAYWLKVDLPHKIEHANFVRASEDADKRLATTVAFDAERAVTELTLLAPDHPWLLSIIAGACAMAGANIVDAQIYTTTDGRALDTISLSREFDRDEDEERRANRIADSIEKALRGELRLPDVVAKRAPPKGRIRAFAVEPTVTINNQWSHRYTMVEVTGLDRPGLLYELTATLSKLNLNIASAHVATFGERVVDVFYVTDLMGAQISSPTRQAAIKRALIALFADETKSAKTAAG
;
A
#
# COMPACT_ATOMS: atom_id res chain seq x y z
N MET A 1 34.02 -1.73 -39.41
CA MET A 1 33.85 -0.96 -38.18
C MET A 1 34.98 -1.29 -37.21
N ALA A 2 36.15 -0.82 -37.51
CA ALA A 2 37.32 -0.93 -36.65
C ALA A 2 38.13 0.35 -36.94
N SER A 3 37.89 1.41 -36.22
CA SER A 3 38.72 2.61 -36.10
C SER A 3 38.02 3.70 -35.30
N LEU A 4 37.87 3.49 -33.98
CA LEU A 4 37.50 4.54 -33.01
C LEU A 4 38.02 4.23 -31.59
N ALA A 5 39.12 3.50 -31.51
CA ALA A 5 39.68 3.04 -30.24
C ALA A 5 40.98 3.72 -29.81
N VAL A 6 41.43 4.78 -30.44
CA VAL A 6 42.72 5.41 -30.08
C VAL A 6 42.64 6.94 -30.25
N GLU A 7 41.77 7.65 -29.50
CA GLU A 7 41.94 9.13 -29.40
C GLU A 7 41.11 9.75 -28.25
N HIS A 8 41.06 9.15 -27.06
CA HIS A 8 40.40 9.78 -25.92
C HIS A 8 41.17 9.69 -24.61
N THR A 9 42.50 9.77 -24.62
CA THR A 9 43.32 9.87 -23.40
C THR A 9 43.68 11.28 -22.96
N ALA A 10 43.13 12.32 -23.57
CA ALA A 10 43.58 13.70 -23.34
C ALA A 10 42.47 14.74 -23.07
N ARG A 11 41.29 14.37 -22.55
CA ARG A 11 40.28 15.38 -22.14
C ARG A 11 39.55 15.06 -20.84
N ALA A 12 40.26 14.69 -19.78
CA ALA A 12 39.74 14.59 -18.43
C ALA A 12 40.37 15.66 -17.50
N ARG A 13 40.50 16.89 -17.99
CA ARG A 13 40.83 18.07 -17.20
C ARG A 13 40.10 19.26 -17.78
N SER A 14 38.81 19.39 -17.42
CA SER A 14 38.19 20.71 -17.38
C SER A 14 36.95 20.68 -16.54
N GLU A 15 36.90 21.62 -15.61
CA GLU A 15 35.83 22.02 -14.74
C GLU A 15 35.63 21.16 -13.48
N ALA A 16 36.58 21.26 -12.56
CA ALA A 16 36.26 21.19 -11.13
C ALA A 16 35.38 22.41 -10.80
N PRO A 17 34.15 22.25 -10.29
CA PRO A 17 33.37 23.37 -9.79
C PRO A 17 34.13 24.06 -8.68
N SER A 18 34.02 25.38 -8.62
CA SER A 18 34.64 26.25 -7.62
C SER A 18 34.60 25.66 -6.21
N ARG A 19 35.79 25.34 -5.67
CA ARG A 19 35.96 24.89 -4.28
C ARG A 19 35.46 25.99 -3.37
N GLY A 20 34.48 25.68 -2.51
CA GLY A 20 34.17 26.57 -1.40
C GLY A 20 32.76 26.50 -0.79
N SER A 21 31.70 26.11 -1.53
CA SER A 21 30.35 26.12 -0.94
C SER A 21 29.71 24.72 -0.76
N ASP A 22 30.24 23.70 -1.37
CA ASP A 22 29.65 22.35 -1.44
C ASP A 22 30.37 21.31 -0.56
N ASP A 23 31.55 21.62 0.01
CA ASP A 23 32.30 20.69 0.85
C ASP A 23 31.62 20.53 2.22
N LEU A 24 31.26 19.31 2.62
CA LEU A 24 30.58 19.03 3.88
C LEU A 24 31.53 19.01 5.08
N ILE A 25 32.81 18.65 4.85
CA ILE A 25 33.86 18.59 5.88
C ILE A 25 35.10 19.36 5.42
N ASP A 26 35.86 19.88 6.37
CA ASP A 26 37.19 20.42 6.11
C ASP A 26 38.23 19.29 6.23
N THR A 27 38.55 18.69 5.09
CA THR A 27 39.47 17.54 5.00
C THR A 27 40.88 17.89 5.55
N ARG A 28 41.37 19.13 5.34
CA ARG A 28 42.70 19.57 5.80
C ARG A 28 42.75 19.72 7.34
N ALA A 29 41.76 20.40 7.89
CA ALA A 29 41.63 20.57 9.33
C ALA A 29 41.50 19.19 10.03
N LEU A 30 40.59 18.34 9.49
CA LEU A 30 40.39 17.01 10.07
C LEU A 30 41.65 16.14 10.00
N THR A 31 42.41 16.17 8.89
CA THR A 31 43.68 15.43 8.77
C THR A 31 44.69 15.92 9.79
N ALA A 32 44.89 17.25 9.92
CA ALA A 32 45.82 17.82 10.90
C ALA A 32 45.45 17.46 12.36
N GLU A 33 44.16 17.47 12.68
CA GLU A 33 43.67 17.06 14.01
C GLU A 33 43.96 15.58 14.28
N LEU A 34 43.71 14.70 13.33
CA LEU A 34 43.99 13.25 13.48
C LEU A 34 45.49 12.97 13.64
N GLU A 35 46.36 13.71 12.92
CA GLU A 35 47.81 13.62 13.09
C GLU A 35 48.28 14.10 14.47
N GLN A 36 47.65 15.13 15.02
CA GLN A 36 47.94 15.61 16.40
C GLN A 36 47.50 14.57 17.44
N LEU A 37 46.30 13.98 17.27
CA LEU A 37 45.82 12.93 18.13
C LEU A 37 46.73 11.69 18.08
N ALA A 38 47.23 11.33 16.92
CA ALA A 38 48.19 10.21 16.76
C ALA A 38 49.50 10.47 17.53
N LYS A 39 50.02 11.73 17.47
CA LYS A 39 51.24 12.11 18.23
C LYS A 39 51.01 12.12 19.73
N ALA A 40 49.81 12.48 20.19
CA ALA A 40 49.45 12.57 21.60
C ALA A 40 49.26 11.21 22.27
N HIS A 41 48.93 10.15 21.48
CA HIS A 41 48.61 8.82 22.01
C HIS A 41 49.58 7.74 21.52
N VAL A 42 50.86 8.11 21.31
CA VAL A 42 51.92 7.17 20.96
C VAL A 42 52.07 6.07 22.02
N GLY A 43 51.93 4.81 21.64
CA GLY A 43 52.03 3.66 22.58
C GLY A 43 50.69 3.16 23.13
N SER A 44 49.58 3.83 22.86
CA SER A 44 48.24 3.46 23.33
C SER A 44 47.27 3.25 22.14
N GLU A 45 47.47 2.21 21.34
CA GLU A 45 46.66 1.95 20.12
C GLU A 45 45.16 1.95 20.37
N LYS A 46 44.70 1.35 21.47
CA LYS A 46 43.27 1.26 21.83
C LYS A 46 42.68 2.62 22.13
N GLU A 47 43.38 3.49 22.83
CA GLU A 47 42.93 4.85 23.12
C GLU A 47 42.94 5.70 21.86
N LEU A 48 43.99 5.63 21.07
CA LEU A 48 44.10 6.32 19.79
C LEU A 48 42.93 5.98 18.87
N ARG A 49 42.63 4.69 18.72
CA ARG A 49 41.48 4.22 17.90
C ARG A 49 40.16 4.79 18.39
N SER A 50 39.90 4.79 19.71
CA SER A 50 38.68 5.35 20.31
C SER A 50 38.53 6.85 20.05
N VAL A 51 39.60 7.62 20.22
CA VAL A 51 39.56 9.07 20.01
C VAL A 51 39.40 9.44 18.53
N ILE A 52 40.05 8.71 17.62
CA ILE A 52 39.88 8.85 16.18
C ILE A 52 38.43 8.57 15.80
N ALA A 53 37.84 7.46 16.26
CA ALA A 53 36.47 7.10 15.98
C ALA A 53 35.47 8.15 16.48
N GLN A 54 35.66 8.70 17.68
CA GLN A 54 34.84 9.80 18.19
C GLN A 54 34.91 11.05 17.31
N ARG A 55 36.11 11.42 16.91
CA ARG A 55 36.32 12.62 16.07
C ARG A 55 35.72 12.49 14.69
N LEU A 56 35.90 11.31 14.04
CA LEU A 56 35.29 10.99 12.74
C LEU A 56 33.76 10.93 12.83
N LYS A 57 33.22 10.38 13.91
CA LYS A 57 31.77 10.36 14.17
C LYS A 57 31.18 11.76 14.28
N ALA A 58 31.88 12.66 14.97
CA ALA A 58 31.48 14.07 15.06
C ALA A 58 31.51 14.73 13.67
N ALA A 59 32.59 14.56 12.90
CA ALA A 59 32.70 15.11 11.55
C ALA A 59 31.61 14.62 10.61
N LEU A 60 31.26 13.34 10.68
CA LEU A 60 30.16 12.74 9.91
C LEU A 60 28.79 13.32 10.32
N ALA A 61 28.57 13.53 11.62
CA ALA A 61 27.33 14.14 12.13
C ALA A 61 27.18 15.60 11.65
N ASP A 62 28.23 16.39 11.78
CA ASP A 62 28.26 17.79 11.33
C ASP A 62 28.07 17.89 9.82
N GLY A 63 28.77 17.04 9.05
CA GLY A 63 28.63 16.98 7.60
C GLY A 63 27.22 16.58 7.14
N ARG A 64 26.58 15.61 7.84
CA ARG A 64 25.19 15.23 7.57
C ARG A 64 24.21 16.34 7.88
N ALA A 65 24.38 17.05 9.00
CA ALA A 65 23.55 18.20 9.34
C ALA A 65 23.68 19.33 8.30
N LYS A 66 24.89 19.60 7.81
CA LYS A 66 25.15 20.57 6.73
C LYS A 66 24.49 20.11 5.42
N ALA A 67 24.57 18.81 5.08
CA ALA A 67 23.93 18.25 3.88
C ALA A 67 22.39 18.39 3.94
N GLU A 68 21.78 18.16 5.11
CA GLU A 68 20.35 18.37 5.33
C GLU A 68 19.94 19.84 5.13
N GLN A 69 20.68 20.80 5.70
CA GLN A 69 20.41 22.22 5.50
C GLN A 69 20.53 22.66 4.05
N LEU A 70 21.55 22.14 3.33
CA LEU A 70 21.71 22.41 1.91
C LEU A 70 20.56 21.84 1.10
N LEU A 71 20.09 20.62 1.40
CA LEU A 71 18.95 20.01 0.74
C LEU A 71 17.65 20.78 0.96
N LEU A 72 17.41 21.28 2.18
CA LEU A 72 16.26 22.14 2.48
C LEU A 72 16.30 23.46 1.71
N THR A 73 17.50 23.95 1.37
CA THR A 73 17.68 25.21 0.65
C THR A 73 17.60 25.04 -0.85
N ASP A 74 18.38 24.12 -1.43
CA ASP A 74 18.52 23.94 -2.90
C ASP A 74 17.51 22.95 -3.49
N ARG A 75 16.92 22.10 -2.65
CA ARG A 75 15.89 21.09 -3.00
C ARG A 75 16.35 20.08 -4.07
N HIS A 76 17.67 19.86 -4.22
CA HIS A 76 18.27 18.95 -5.18
C HIS A 76 18.72 17.65 -4.50
N GLY A 77 17.90 16.61 -4.57
CA GLY A 77 18.15 15.33 -3.91
C GLY A 77 19.38 14.61 -4.43
N ARG A 78 19.58 14.59 -5.73
CA ARG A 78 20.75 13.96 -6.34
C ARG A 78 22.04 14.68 -5.93
N ARG A 79 22.04 15.98 -5.88
CA ARG A 79 23.20 16.77 -5.43
C ARG A 79 23.51 16.53 -3.97
N CYS A 80 22.48 16.36 -3.13
CA CYS A 80 22.65 15.93 -1.75
C CYS A 80 23.34 14.56 -1.66
N ALA A 81 22.90 13.58 -2.45
CA ALA A 81 23.49 12.26 -2.48
C ALA A 81 24.95 12.27 -3.01
N GLU A 82 25.28 13.13 -3.97
CA GLU A 82 26.65 13.35 -4.45
C GLU A 82 27.55 13.96 -3.36
N ARG A 83 27.05 14.94 -2.61
CA ARG A 83 27.78 15.59 -1.51
C ARG A 83 28.10 14.58 -0.40
N LEU A 84 27.10 13.77 0.01
CA LEU A 84 27.28 12.74 1.03
C LEU A 84 28.30 11.69 0.59
N CYS A 85 28.20 11.21 -0.65
CA CYS A 85 29.16 10.27 -1.21
C CYS A 85 30.59 10.84 -1.21
N ARG A 86 30.76 12.12 -1.59
CA ARG A 86 32.06 12.79 -1.58
C ARG A 86 32.63 12.90 -0.16
N MET A 87 31.80 13.22 0.82
CA MET A 87 32.22 13.26 2.23
C MET A 87 32.75 11.91 2.71
N GLU A 88 32.08 10.83 2.32
CA GLU A 88 32.51 9.45 2.65
C GLU A 88 33.80 9.09 1.92
N ASP A 89 33.97 9.48 0.64
CA ASP A 89 35.22 9.33 -0.10
C ASP A 89 36.39 10.02 0.61
N GLU A 90 36.17 11.27 1.08
CA GLU A 90 37.20 12.05 1.77
C GLU A 90 37.60 11.39 3.10
N ILE A 91 36.66 10.90 3.89
CA ILE A 91 36.94 10.16 5.12
C ILE A 91 37.73 8.89 4.86
N ILE A 92 37.35 8.11 3.84
CA ILE A 92 38.09 6.91 3.45
C ILE A 92 39.51 7.28 2.98
N GLY A 93 39.67 8.41 2.26
CA GLY A 93 40.98 8.92 1.85
C GLY A 93 41.89 9.27 3.04
N ILE A 94 41.33 9.96 4.05
CA ILE A 94 42.04 10.29 5.29
C ILE A 94 42.46 8.99 6.01
N LEU A 95 41.54 8.04 6.15
CA LEU A 95 41.84 6.76 6.80
C LEU A 95 42.90 5.95 6.06
N TYR A 96 42.84 5.96 4.71
CA TYR A 96 43.84 5.29 3.89
C TYR A 96 45.24 5.91 4.05
N ALA A 97 45.35 7.24 4.03
CA ALA A 97 46.59 7.93 4.29
C ALA A 97 47.13 7.68 5.69
N PHE A 98 46.24 7.68 6.69
CA PHE A 98 46.57 7.37 8.09
C PHE A 98 47.07 5.91 8.24
N ALA A 99 46.35 4.93 7.69
CA ALA A 99 46.73 3.52 7.74
C ALA A 99 48.10 3.28 7.06
N ARG A 100 48.37 3.92 5.93
CA ARG A 100 49.66 3.83 5.28
C ARG A 100 50.82 4.41 6.12
N ASN A 101 50.61 5.47 6.87
CA ASN A 101 51.60 6.03 7.76
C ASN A 101 51.86 5.13 8.98
N GLN A 102 50.83 4.44 9.45
CA GLN A 102 50.94 3.51 10.58
C GLN A 102 51.63 2.19 10.21
N TYR A 103 51.41 1.71 8.97
CA TYR A 103 51.98 0.48 8.44
C TYR A 103 52.88 0.75 7.22
N PRO A 104 54.09 1.33 7.44
CA PRO A 104 54.98 1.63 6.33
C PRO A 104 55.53 0.35 5.74
N SER A 105 55.68 0.26 4.41
CA SER A 105 56.38 -0.80 3.71
C SER A 105 57.76 -0.28 3.34
N GLU A 106 58.84 -0.86 3.93
CA GLU A 106 60.19 -0.42 3.72
C GLU A 106 60.71 -0.81 2.33
N ASN A 107 60.24 -1.91 1.77
CA ASN A 107 60.57 -2.41 0.43
C ASN A 107 59.31 -2.93 -0.27
N PRO A 108 58.49 -2.05 -0.89
CA PRO A 108 57.24 -2.45 -1.51
C PRO A 108 57.48 -3.43 -2.67
N SER A 109 56.97 -4.65 -2.51
CA SER A 109 56.95 -5.65 -3.57
C SER A 109 55.76 -5.42 -4.51
N GLU A 110 55.78 -6.03 -5.70
CA GLU A 110 54.61 -6.04 -6.60
C GLU A 110 53.33 -6.61 -5.92
N GLY A 111 53.49 -7.46 -4.88
CA GLY A 111 52.40 -8.02 -4.09
C GLY A 111 51.76 -7.03 -3.13
N GLU A 112 52.38 -5.93 -2.78
CA GLU A 112 51.90 -4.88 -1.86
C GLU A 112 51.17 -3.76 -2.60
N ARG A 113 50.92 -3.90 -3.89
CA ARG A 113 50.03 -3.03 -4.63
C ARG A 113 48.59 -3.25 -4.24
N MET A 114 47.86 -2.21 -3.98
CA MET A 114 46.44 -2.26 -3.60
C MET A 114 45.66 -1.10 -4.23
N ALA A 115 44.42 -1.37 -4.62
CA ALA A 115 43.46 -0.30 -4.96
C ALA A 115 42.21 -0.44 -4.09
N ILE A 116 41.71 0.67 -3.58
CA ILE A 116 40.44 0.78 -2.88
C ILE A 116 39.40 1.27 -3.87
N ILE A 117 38.32 0.51 -3.99
CA ILE A 117 37.31 0.68 -5.02
C ILE A 117 35.95 0.72 -4.32
N ALA A 118 35.14 1.74 -4.63
CA ALA A 118 33.72 1.76 -4.31
C ALA A 118 32.96 0.86 -5.28
N THR A 119 32.05 0.03 -4.74
CA THR A 119 31.23 -0.89 -5.55
C THR A 119 29.74 -0.72 -5.25
N GLY A 120 28.88 -1.38 -6.00
CA GLY A 120 27.44 -1.37 -5.76
C GLY A 120 26.82 0.02 -5.73
N GLY A 121 26.00 0.30 -4.71
CA GLY A 121 25.38 1.61 -4.50
C GLY A 121 26.37 2.74 -4.35
N TYR A 122 27.39 2.52 -3.58
CA TYR A 122 28.46 3.47 -3.32
C TYR A 122 29.31 3.75 -4.56
N GLY A 123 29.51 2.74 -5.42
CA GLY A 123 30.23 2.90 -6.70
C GLY A 123 29.60 3.89 -7.67
N ARG A 124 28.28 4.09 -7.63
CA ARG A 124 27.57 5.09 -8.45
C ARG A 124 27.91 6.54 -8.10
N GLY A 125 28.53 6.80 -6.98
CA GLY A 125 28.80 8.17 -6.52
C GLY A 125 27.58 8.85 -5.88
N LEU A 126 26.58 8.09 -5.43
CA LEU A 126 25.34 8.59 -4.87
C LEU A 126 25.03 7.82 -3.57
N GLN A 127 24.94 8.54 -2.42
CA GLN A 127 24.67 7.97 -1.11
C GLN A 127 23.54 8.70 -0.42
N ALA A 128 22.59 7.96 0.20
CA ALA A 128 21.66 8.53 1.14
C ALA A 128 22.27 8.54 2.55
N PRO A 129 21.78 9.38 3.49
CA PRO A 129 22.40 9.55 4.81
C PRO A 129 22.62 8.26 5.62
N GLY A 130 21.79 7.25 5.42
CA GLY A 130 21.88 5.94 6.09
C GLY A 130 22.26 4.78 5.17
N SER A 131 22.81 5.05 3.98
CA SER A 131 23.22 3.99 3.05
C SER A 131 24.45 3.24 3.53
N ASP A 132 24.57 1.98 3.12
CA ASP A 132 25.75 1.16 3.38
C ASP A 132 26.90 1.56 2.43
N ILE A 133 28.14 1.49 2.89
CA ILE A 133 29.37 1.71 2.12
C ILE A 133 29.87 0.34 1.65
N ASP A 134 29.99 0.15 0.34
CA ASP A 134 30.51 -1.11 -0.23
C ASP A 134 31.94 -0.88 -0.79
N LEU A 135 32.94 -1.54 -0.18
CA LEU A 135 34.35 -1.42 -0.54
C LEU A 135 34.91 -2.73 -1.12
N LEU A 136 35.70 -2.61 -2.17
CA LEU A 136 36.53 -3.66 -2.70
C LEU A 136 37.99 -3.27 -2.55
N PHE A 137 38.76 -4.03 -1.75
CA PHE A 137 40.19 -3.96 -1.66
C PHE A 137 40.76 -4.88 -2.75
N LEU A 138 41.21 -4.27 -3.84
CA LEU A 138 41.71 -4.99 -5.00
C LEU A 138 43.23 -5.20 -4.91
N LEU A 139 43.64 -6.46 -5.00
CA LEU A 139 45.03 -6.90 -4.93
C LEU A 139 45.47 -7.43 -6.29
N PRO A 140 46.82 -7.46 -6.60
CA PRO A 140 47.29 -7.95 -7.89
C PRO A 140 47.08 -9.48 -8.06
N TYR A 141 47.50 -10.31 -7.11
CA TYR A 141 47.43 -11.77 -7.26
C TYR A 141 47.32 -12.51 -5.93
N LYS A 142 47.78 -11.97 -4.80
CA LYS A 142 47.71 -12.61 -3.50
C LYS A 142 47.44 -11.63 -2.37
N GLN A 143 46.91 -12.11 -1.26
CA GLN A 143 46.79 -11.41 -0.01
C GLN A 143 48.15 -11.30 0.68
N THR A 144 48.53 -10.13 1.16
CA THR A 144 49.76 -9.87 1.90
C THR A 144 49.42 -9.37 3.31
N ALA A 145 50.29 -9.59 4.28
CA ALA A 145 50.08 -9.09 5.64
C ALA A 145 49.91 -7.56 5.67
N TRP A 146 50.67 -6.84 4.83
CA TRP A 146 50.50 -5.38 4.68
C TRP A 146 49.14 -4.99 4.16
N GLY A 147 48.67 -5.67 3.12
CA GLY A 147 47.33 -5.40 2.55
C GLY A 147 46.21 -5.68 3.54
N GLU A 148 46.35 -6.76 4.33
CA GLU A 148 45.39 -7.09 5.40
C GLU A 148 45.37 -5.99 6.48
N SER A 149 46.56 -5.56 6.97
CA SER A 149 46.66 -4.51 7.99
C SER A 149 46.04 -3.20 7.54
N ILE A 150 46.27 -2.77 6.29
CA ILE A 150 45.65 -1.56 5.73
C ILE A 150 44.12 -1.70 5.65
N ALA A 151 43.63 -2.82 5.10
CA ALA A 151 42.20 -3.06 4.99
C ALA A 151 41.50 -3.09 6.36
N GLU A 152 42.06 -3.83 7.31
CA GLU A 152 41.55 -3.94 8.67
C GLU A 152 41.53 -2.57 9.40
N ALA A 153 42.61 -1.79 9.28
CA ALA A 153 42.69 -0.48 9.92
C ALA A 153 41.59 0.46 9.42
N ILE A 154 41.29 0.47 8.11
CA ILE A 154 40.22 1.24 7.52
C ILE A 154 38.87 0.73 7.98
N LEU A 155 38.62 -0.57 7.88
CA LEU A 155 37.33 -1.18 8.20
C LEU A 155 36.97 -0.99 9.68
N TYR A 156 37.90 -1.28 10.57
CA TYR A 156 37.67 -1.07 12.00
C TYR A 156 37.38 0.38 12.35
N SER A 157 38.11 1.31 11.74
CA SER A 157 37.83 2.74 11.96
C SER A 157 36.44 3.15 11.48
N LEU A 158 35.99 2.65 10.32
CA LEU A 158 34.66 2.91 9.80
C LEU A 158 33.56 2.28 10.69
N TRP A 159 33.73 1.03 11.13
CA TRP A 159 32.76 0.35 12.01
C TRP A 159 32.64 1.06 13.38
N ASP A 160 33.74 1.53 13.93
CA ASP A 160 33.75 2.25 15.21
C ASP A 160 33.01 3.61 15.12
N THR A 161 32.89 4.20 13.93
CA THR A 161 32.04 5.38 13.71
C THR A 161 30.54 5.03 13.62
N GLY A 162 30.18 3.75 13.57
CA GLY A 162 28.82 3.26 13.42
C GLY A 162 28.31 3.16 11.97
N LEU A 163 29.20 3.31 11.00
CA LEU A 163 28.89 3.11 9.59
C LEU A 163 28.71 1.62 9.27
N LYS A 164 27.75 1.31 8.42
CA LYS A 164 27.58 -0.03 7.87
C LYS A 164 28.47 -0.17 6.65
N VAL A 165 29.43 -1.07 6.71
CA VAL A 165 30.41 -1.28 5.63
C VAL A 165 30.37 -2.73 5.17
N GLY A 166 29.93 -2.93 3.93
CA GLY A 166 30.15 -4.16 3.17
C GLY A 166 31.56 -4.11 2.55
N HIS A 167 32.29 -5.22 2.62
CA HIS A 167 33.64 -5.26 2.06
C HIS A 167 33.98 -6.59 1.41
N ALA A 168 34.94 -6.55 0.50
CA ALA A 168 35.57 -7.73 -0.07
C ALA A 168 37.05 -7.42 -0.35
N THR A 169 37.93 -8.40 -0.11
CA THR A 169 39.35 -8.36 -0.51
C THR A 169 39.56 -9.44 -1.56
N ARG A 170 39.93 -9.06 -2.78
CA ARG A 170 40.01 -9.97 -3.92
C ARG A 170 41.16 -9.60 -4.87
N SER A 171 41.71 -10.61 -5.54
CA SER A 171 42.55 -10.36 -6.71
C SER A 171 41.70 -10.04 -7.95
N VAL A 172 42.35 -9.48 -9.00
CA VAL A 172 41.70 -9.23 -10.29
C VAL A 172 41.13 -10.54 -10.86
N ASP A 173 41.87 -11.64 -10.81
CA ASP A 173 41.41 -12.96 -11.27
C ASP A 173 40.16 -13.45 -10.54
N GLU A 174 40.14 -13.26 -9.23
CA GLU A 174 39.02 -13.64 -8.42
C GLU A 174 37.77 -12.82 -8.71
N CYS A 175 37.92 -11.52 -8.91
CA CYS A 175 36.82 -10.64 -9.31
C CYS A 175 36.21 -11.09 -10.65
N ILE A 176 37.03 -11.42 -11.62
CA ILE A 176 36.58 -11.89 -12.95
C ILE A 176 35.85 -13.24 -12.83
N ARG A 177 36.46 -14.19 -12.09
CA ARG A 177 35.85 -15.51 -11.86
C ARG A 177 34.47 -15.40 -11.20
N GLN A 178 34.34 -14.61 -10.14
CA GLN A 178 33.08 -14.43 -9.43
C GLN A 178 32.05 -13.64 -10.25
N ALA A 179 32.47 -12.63 -11.02
CA ALA A 179 31.58 -11.89 -11.92
C ALA A 179 30.98 -12.78 -13.04
N LYS A 180 31.70 -13.83 -13.47
CA LYS A 180 31.17 -14.82 -14.42
C LYS A 180 30.08 -15.70 -13.77
N ALA A 181 30.20 -16.01 -12.47
CA ALA A 181 29.32 -16.93 -11.75
C ALA A 181 28.09 -16.24 -11.13
N ASP A 182 28.22 -14.99 -10.67
CA ASP A 182 27.19 -14.28 -9.88
C ASP A 182 26.81 -12.94 -10.52
N MET A 183 25.50 -12.75 -10.77
CA MET A 183 24.96 -11.54 -11.39
C MET A 183 24.99 -10.33 -10.44
N THR A 184 24.94 -10.54 -9.13
CA THR A 184 25.05 -9.47 -8.14
C THR A 184 26.45 -8.91 -8.11
N ILE A 185 27.47 -9.78 -8.08
CA ILE A 185 28.88 -9.39 -8.14
C ILE A 185 29.20 -8.73 -9.49
N ARG A 186 28.66 -9.28 -10.59
CA ARG A 186 28.78 -8.69 -11.93
C ARG A 186 28.25 -7.25 -11.95
N THR A 187 27.09 -7.02 -11.34
CA THR A 187 26.50 -5.67 -11.26
C THR A 187 27.32 -4.76 -10.34
N ALA A 188 27.83 -5.26 -9.22
CA ALA A 188 28.67 -4.49 -8.31
C ALA A 188 29.98 -4.01 -9.01
N ILE A 189 30.60 -4.87 -9.82
CA ILE A 189 31.81 -4.51 -10.58
C ILE A 189 31.45 -3.56 -11.75
N LEU A 190 30.30 -3.71 -12.41
CA LEU A 190 29.80 -2.78 -13.42
C LEU A 190 29.66 -1.34 -12.88
N GLU A 191 29.34 -1.21 -11.61
CA GLU A 191 29.18 0.06 -10.89
C GLU A 191 30.45 0.51 -10.16
N SER A 192 31.59 -0.19 -10.36
CA SER A 192 32.83 0.09 -9.64
C SER A 192 33.40 1.47 -9.97
N ARG A 193 33.93 2.14 -8.95
CA ARG A 193 34.57 3.46 -9.02
C ARG A 193 35.88 3.45 -8.21
N PHE A 194 36.96 3.89 -8.85
CA PHE A 194 38.26 4.02 -8.20
C PHE A 194 38.21 5.10 -7.11
N LEU A 195 38.73 4.78 -5.93
CA LEU A 195 38.91 5.74 -4.85
C LEU A 195 40.38 6.09 -4.65
N PHE A 196 41.18 5.16 -4.16
CA PHE A 196 42.56 5.39 -3.77
C PHE A 196 43.47 4.19 -4.12
N GLY A 197 44.78 4.43 -4.08
CA GLY A 197 45.78 3.38 -4.27
C GLY A 197 46.28 3.26 -5.72
N ASP A 198 46.55 2.03 -6.18
CA ASP A 198 47.10 1.76 -7.51
C ASP A 198 46.01 1.77 -8.58
N ARG A 199 45.94 2.85 -9.36
CA ARG A 199 45.01 3.01 -10.47
C ARG A 199 45.15 1.94 -11.56
N LYS A 200 46.37 1.43 -11.77
CA LYS A 200 46.60 0.41 -12.81
C LYS A 200 45.89 -0.91 -12.52
N LEU A 201 45.77 -1.31 -11.25
CA LEU A 201 44.99 -2.48 -10.90
C LEU A 201 43.49 -2.31 -11.22
N PHE A 202 42.94 -1.14 -10.97
CA PHE A 202 41.57 -0.84 -11.34
C PHE A 202 41.35 -0.83 -12.84
N ASP A 203 42.23 -0.20 -13.59
CA ASP A 203 42.17 -0.16 -15.06
C ASP A 203 42.29 -1.56 -15.67
N GLU A 204 43.12 -2.45 -15.06
CA GLU A 204 43.21 -3.87 -15.42
C GLU A 204 41.88 -4.58 -15.16
N LEU A 205 41.29 -4.43 -13.96
CA LEU A 205 39.99 -5.02 -13.62
C LEU A 205 38.92 -4.63 -14.62
N VAL A 206 38.79 -3.33 -14.92
CA VAL A 206 37.78 -2.80 -15.87
C VAL A 206 37.98 -3.37 -17.26
N THR A 207 39.24 -3.38 -17.75
CA THR A 207 39.58 -3.89 -19.09
C THR A 207 39.27 -5.38 -19.22
N ARG A 208 39.64 -6.16 -18.22
CA ARG A 208 39.38 -7.61 -18.19
C ARG A 208 37.90 -7.91 -18.01
N PHE A 209 37.21 -7.15 -17.16
CA PHE A 209 35.75 -7.29 -16.96
C PHE A 209 35.02 -7.08 -18.30
N ASP A 210 35.36 -6.04 -19.05
CA ASP A 210 34.76 -5.76 -20.36
C ASP A 210 35.03 -6.88 -21.38
N ASN A 211 36.24 -7.40 -21.42
CA ASN A 211 36.64 -8.40 -22.42
C ASN A 211 36.17 -9.81 -22.08
N GLU A 212 36.24 -10.21 -20.79
CA GLU A 212 36.05 -11.61 -20.36
C GLU A 212 34.66 -11.87 -19.80
N VAL A 213 33.95 -10.85 -19.27
CA VAL A 213 32.65 -11.02 -18.64
C VAL A 213 31.54 -10.43 -19.49
N VAL A 214 31.68 -9.19 -19.93
CA VAL A 214 30.58 -8.44 -20.54
C VAL A 214 30.42 -8.78 -22.03
N ARG A 215 31.51 -9.10 -22.72
CA ARG A 215 31.50 -9.44 -24.15
C ARG A 215 30.66 -10.69 -24.40
N ASN A 216 29.67 -10.60 -25.29
CA ASN A 216 28.76 -11.67 -25.70
C ASN A 216 27.76 -12.20 -24.63
N THR A 217 27.60 -11.53 -23.48
CA THR A 217 26.67 -11.96 -22.41
C THR A 217 25.55 -10.94 -22.15
N ALA A 218 25.32 -10.03 -23.10
CA ALA A 218 24.32 -8.97 -22.94
C ALA A 218 22.88 -9.52 -22.78
N SER A 219 22.51 -10.57 -23.57
CA SER A 219 21.18 -11.20 -23.46
C SER A 219 20.92 -11.79 -22.08
N ASP A 220 21.92 -12.49 -21.53
CA ASP A 220 21.81 -13.16 -20.23
C ASP A 220 21.69 -12.15 -19.10
N PHE A 221 22.47 -11.06 -19.17
CA PHE A 221 22.41 -9.99 -18.19
C PHE A 221 21.05 -9.26 -18.20
N VAL A 222 20.54 -8.94 -19.41
CA VAL A 222 19.21 -8.31 -19.56
C VAL A 222 18.13 -9.21 -19.00
N ALA A 223 18.10 -10.50 -19.38
CA ALA A 223 17.11 -11.45 -18.89
C ALA A 223 17.16 -11.57 -17.37
N ALA A 224 18.36 -11.69 -16.78
CA ALA A 224 18.53 -11.79 -15.33
C ALA A 224 18.04 -10.51 -14.60
N LYS A 225 18.34 -9.32 -15.11
CA LYS A 225 17.92 -8.05 -14.49
C LYS A 225 16.43 -7.79 -14.60
N LEU A 226 15.79 -8.23 -15.67
CA LEU A 226 14.33 -8.15 -15.81
C LEU A 226 13.63 -9.15 -14.87
N ALA A 227 14.14 -10.37 -14.74
CA ALA A 227 13.62 -11.36 -13.79
C ALA A 227 13.77 -10.87 -12.33
N GLU A 228 14.94 -10.33 -11.96
CA GLU A 228 15.16 -9.71 -10.63
C GLU A 228 14.17 -8.57 -10.36
N ARG A 229 13.89 -7.75 -11.37
CA ARG A 229 12.90 -6.68 -11.27
C ARG A 229 11.48 -7.22 -11.05
N GLU A 230 11.07 -8.24 -11.77
CA GLU A 230 9.76 -8.87 -11.60
C GLU A 230 9.59 -9.50 -10.22
N ASP A 231 10.61 -10.19 -9.71
CA ASP A 231 10.61 -10.76 -8.36
C ASP A 231 10.53 -9.68 -7.28
N ARG A 232 11.27 -8.59 -7.44
CA ARG A 232 11.20 -7.43 -6.54
C ARG A 232 9.80 -6.81 -6.53
N VAL A 233 9.19 -6.59 -7.69
CA VAL A 233 7.83 -6.05 -7.83
C VAL A 233 6.80 -6.96 -7.16
N ARG A 234 6.93 -8.28 -7.30
CA ARG A 234 6.06 -9.25 -6.60
C ARG A 234 6.14 -9.12 -5.08
N ARG A 235 7.36 -9.00 -4.52
CA ARG A 235 7.57 -8.87 -3.07
C ARG A 235 7.13 -7.51 -2.52
N SER A 236 7.21 -6.45 -3.30
CA SER A 236 6.85 -5.09 -2.89
C SER A 236 5.40 -4.69 -3.14
N GLY A 237 4.51 -5.65 -3.47
CA GLY A 237 3.06 -5.44 -3.56
C GLY A 237 2.52 -5.14 -4.95
N GLN A 238 3.25 -5.41 -6.04
CA GLN A 238 2.85 -5.38 -7.46
C GLN A 238 2.33 -4.05 -8.01
N SER A 239 1.72 -3.17 -7.19
CA SER A 239 1.19 -1.88 -7.62
C SER A 239 2.18 -0.75 -7.37
N ARG A 240 2.27 0.20 -8.30
CA ARG A 240 3.00 1.47 -8.11
C ARG A 240 2.18 2.52 -7.35
N TYR A 241 0.91 2.22 -7.08
CA TYR A 241 -0.08 3.10 -6.50
C TYR A 241 -0.46 2.71 -5.07
N LEU A 242 0.45 2.02 -4.36
CA LEU A 242 0.31 1.78 -2.93
C LEU A 242 0.49 3.07 -2.15
N VAL A 243 -0.41 3.37 -1.22
CA VAL A 243 -0.37 4.64 -0.45
C VAL A 243 0.83 4.76 0.49
N GLU A 244 1.51 3.67 0.84
CA GLU A 244 2.79 3.65 1.56
C GLU A 244 3.87 2.95 0.72
N PRO A 245 4.40 3.61 -0.33
CA PRO A 245 5.32 2.98 -1.27
C PRO A 245 6.73 2.85 -0.69
N ASN A 246 7.51 1.88 -1.20
CA ASN A 246 8.94 1.82 -1.00
C ASN A 246 9.63 2.66 -2.09
N VAL A 247 10.30 3.74 -1.68
CA VAL A 247 10.90 4.74 -2.59
C VAL A 247 12.07 4.17 -3.39
N LYS A 248 12.79 3.19 -2.83
CA LYS A 248 13.94 2.55 -3.46
C LYS A 248 13.52 1.35 -4.31
N ASP A 249 12.86 0.36 -3.69
CA ASP A 249 12.64 -0.95 -4.30
C ASP A 249 11.22 -1.16 -4.83
N GLY A 250 10.28 -0.25 -4.53
CA GLY A 250 8.92 -0.28 -5.06
C GLY A 250 8.86 -0.08 -6.58
N LYS A 251 7.75 -0.50 -7.17
CA LYS A 251 7.50 -0.32 -8.61
C LYS A 251 7.45 1.17 -8.96
N GLY A 252 8.33 1.62 -9.85
CA GLY A 252 8.51 3.03 -10.18
C GLY A 252 9.46 3.78 -9.23
N GLY A 253 10.15 3.09 -8.31
CA GLY A 253 11.16 3.67 -7.42
C GLY A 253 12.56 3.74 -8.05
N LEU A 254 13.53 4.21 -7.25
CA LEU A 254 14.93 4.42 -7.67
C LEU A 254 15.57 3.18 -8.29
N ARG A 255 15.25 1.99 -7.79
CA ARG A 255 15.82 0.74 -8.30
C ARG A 255 15.42 0.44 -9.74
N ASP A 256 14.24 0.90 -10.18
CA ASP A 256 13.83 0.75 -11.57
C ASP A 256 14.70 1.63 -12.50
N LEU A 257 15.00 2.87 -12.11
CA LEU A 257 15.94 3.75 -12.82
C LEU A 257 17.36 3.16 -12.81
N HIS A 258 17.83 2.62 -11.69
CA HIS A 258 19.12 1.94 -11.60
C HIS A 258 19.18 0.72 -12.51
N THR A 259 18.13 -0.12 -12.52
CA THR A 259 18.05 -1.31 -13.37
C THR A 259 18.14 -0.93 -14.84
N LEU A 260 17.39 0.12 -15.24
CA LEU A 260 17.47 0.70 -16.59
C LEU A 260 18.90 1.13 -16.93
N PHE A 261 19.55 1.86 -16.04
CA PHE A 261 20.91 2.35 -16.29
C PHE A 261 21.96 1.22 -16.29
N TRP A 262 21.83 0.20 -15.44
CA TRP A 262 22.71 -0.98 -15.48
C TRP A 262 22.62 -1.73 -16.80
N ILE A 263 21.40 -1.94 -17.29
CA ILE A 263 21.20 -2.57 -18.61
C ILE A 263 21.82 -1.71 -19.70
N ALA A 264 21.61 -0.41 -19.65
CA ALA A 264 22.21 0.51 -20.62
C ALA A 264 23.74 0.51 -20.57
N LYS A 265 24.35 0.61 -19.39
CA LYS A 265 25.81 0.46 -19.21
C LYS A 265 26.33 -0.84 -19.79
N TYR A 266 25.62 -1.94 -19.54
CA TYR A 266 26.07 -3.26 -19.97
C TYR A 266 25.96 -3.49 -21.48
N VAL A 267 24.83 -3.04 -22.06
CA VAL A 267 24.50 -3.29 -23.48
C VAL A 267 25.16 -2.27 -24.39
N TYR A 268 25.03 -0.97 -24.09
CA TYR A 268 25.47 0.13 -24.94
C TYR A 268 26.85 0.69 -24.56
N ARG A 269 27.46 0.20 -23.46
CA ARG A 269 28.76 0.65 -22.95
C ARG A 269 28.79 2.14 -22.58
N VAL A 270 27.67 2.70 -22.22
CA VAL A 270 27.56 4.07 -21.73
C VAL A 270 28.14 4.17 -20.33
N ARG A 271 28.79 5.27 -20.02
CA ARG A 271 29.34 5.57 -18.68
C ARG A 271 28.43 6.51 -17.90
N GLU A 272 27.87 7.48 -18.59
CA GLU A 272 26.99 8.49 -18.04
C GLU A 272 25.59 8.43 -18.68
N PRO A 273 24.52 8.82 -17.94
CA PRO A 273 23.15 8.75 -18.46
C PRO A 273 22.88 9.63 -19.70
N ASP A 274 23.62 10.73 -19.91
CA ASP A 274 23.46 11.61 -21.07
C ASP A 274 23.91 10.93 -22.40
N GLU A 275 24.76 9.93 -22.32
CA GLU A 275 25.18 9.15 -23.48
C GLU A 275 24.04 8.30 -24.06
N LEU A 276 22.95 8.06 -23.27
CA LEU A 276 21.75 7.37 -23.74
C LEU A 276 21.06 8.11 -24.90
N ILE A 277 21.23 9.44 -25.00
CA ILE A 277 20.74 10.23 -26.12
C ILE A 277 21.55 9.89 -27.39
N LYS A 278 22.86 9.76 -27.25
CA LYS A 278 23.78 9.46 -28.40
C LYS A 278 23.55 8.04 -28.93
N CYS A 279 23.17 7.13 -28.04
CA CYS A 279 22.83 5.75 -28.40
C CYS A 279 21.40 5.59 -28.96
N GLY A 280 20.59 6.65 -28.96
CA GLY A 280 19.22 6.63 -29.47
C GLY A 280 18.21 5.93 -28.59
N VAL A 281 18.59 5.60 -27.33
CA VAL A 281 17.69 4.96 -26.33
C VAL A 281 16.67 5.96 -25.84
N PHE A 282 17.12 7.18 -25.53
CA PHE A 282 16.27 8.30 -25.13
C PHE A 282 16.36 9.47 -26.08
N ASP A 283 15.26 10.17 -26.26
CA ASP A 283 15.28 11.53 -26.79
C ASP A 283 15.65 12.55 -25.69
N LYS A 284 15.82 13.81 -26.03
CA LYS A 284 16.18 14.86 -25.06
C LYS A 284 15.13 15.06 -23.98
N HIS A 285 13.86 14.91 -24.32
CA HIS A 285 12.74 15.06 -23.37
C HIS A 285 12.71 13.88 -22.40
N GLU A 286 12.86 12.65 -22.90
CA GLU A 286 12.91 11.42 -22.09
C GLU A 286 14.11 11.45 -21.12
N TYR A 287 15.27 11.94 -21.58
CA TYR A 287 16.43 12.14 -20.70
C TYR A 287 16.17 13.19 -19.60
N GLN A 288 15.55 14.32 -19.94
CA GLN A 288 15.20 15.35 -18.97
C GLN A 288 14.18 14.81 -17.94
N LEU A 289 13.24 13.97 -18.40
CA LEU A 289 12.29 13.30 -17.53
C LEU A 289 13.01 12.34 -16.57
N PHE A 290 13.93 11.51 -17.09
CA PHE A 290 14.78 10.62 -16.27
C PHE A 290 15.49 11.40 -15.16
N ARG A 291 16.14 12.52 -15.49
CA ARG A 291 16.88 13.36 -14.52
C ARG A 291 15.96 13.97 -13.46
N ARG A 292 14.77 14.42 -13.84
CA ARG A 292 13.78 14.97 -12.89
C ARG A 292 13.25 13.90 -11.94
N CYS A 293 12.92 12.72 -12.47
CA CYS A 293 12.47 11.59 -11.65
C CYS A 293 13.55 11.14 -10.67
N GLU A 294 14.79 11.02 -11.14
CA GLU A 294 15.94 10.64 -10.32
C GLU A 294 16.15 11.64 -9.16
N ASP A 295 16.20 12.93 -9.47
CA ASP A 295 16.42 14.00 -8.49
C ASP A 295 15.30 14.05 -7.43
N PHE A 296 14.04 13.96 -7.87
CA PHE A 296 12.89 13.93 -6.96
C PHE A 296 12.93 12.72 -6.01
N LEU A 297 13.14 11.51 -6.53
CA LEU A 297 13.18 10.30 -5.71
C LEU A 297 14.36 10.31 -4.74
N TRP A 298 15.53 10.85 -5.13
CA TRP A 298 16.65 11.08 -4.23
C TRP A 298 16.32 12.12 -3.16
N SER A 299 15.61 13.19 -3.50
CA SER A 299 15.17 14.20 -2.55
C SER A 299 14.28 13.58 -1.47
N VAL A 300 13.24 12.83 -1.88
CA VAL A 300 12.36 12.11 -0.95
C VAL A 300 13.16 11.17 -0.05
N ARG A 301 14.04 10.33 -0.64
CA ARG A 301 14.82 9.33 0.09
C ARG A 301 15.80 9.96 1.10
N CYS A 302 16.50 11.03 0.72
CA CYS A 302 17.40 11.74 1.64
C CYS A 302 16.63 12.36 2.80
N HIS A 303 15.50 13.02 2.55
CA HIS A 303 14.64 13.55 3.60
C HIS A 303 14.12 12.47 4.55
N MET A 304 13.73 11.30 4.03
CA MET A 304 13.32 10.16 4.86
C MET A 304 14.44 9.72 5.81
N HIS A 305 15.66 9.54 5.29
CA HIS A 305 16.80 9.12 6.11
C HIS A 305 17.21 10.18 7.16
N PHE A 306 17.16 11.46 6.82
CA PHE A 306 17.42 12.54 7.78
C PHE A 306 16.36 12.56 8.89
N LEU A 307 15.09 12.48 8.51
CA LEU A 307 13.96 12.52 9.45
C LEU A 307 13.97 11.33 10.41
N MET A 308 14.27 10.14 9.91
CA MET A 308 14.26 8.89 10.68
C MET A 308 15.58 8.62 11.42
N GLY A 309 16.67 9.32 11.09
CA GLY A 309 18.02 9.07 11.62
C GLY A 309 18.58 7.70 11.25
N ARG A 310 17.98 7.01 10.30
CA ARG A 310 18.34 5.65 9.83
C ARG A 310 17.92 5.44 8.38
N ALA A 311 18.42 4.35 7.79
CA ALA A 311 17.89 3.90 6.50
C ALA A 311 16.41 3.52 6.64
N GLU A 312 15.54 4.28 5.99
CA GLU A 312 14.11 4.00 5.89
C GLU A 312 13.71 4.18 4.42
N GLU A 313 13.11 3.14 3.86
CA GLU A 313 12.77 3.14 2.43
C GLU A 313 11.25 3.14 2.19
N ARG A 314 10.45 2.91 3.24
CA ARG A 314 8.99 2.94 3.17
C ARG A 314 8.47 4.31 3.56
N LEU A 315 7.82 4.96 2.62
CA LEU A 315 7.16 6.26 2.79
C LEU A 315 5.83 6.06 3.52
N SER A 316 5.91 5.84 4.84
CA SER A 316 4.76 5.59 5.71
C SER A 316 3.99 6.87 6.06
N PHE A 317 2.72 6.74 6.45
CA PHE A 317 1.84 7.90 6.73
C PHE A 317 2.41 8.88 7.75
N ASP A 318 3.10 8.38 8.79
CA ASP A 318 3.70 9.19 9.85
C ASP A 318 4.77 10.16 9.36
N ILE A 319 5.46 9.84 8.26
CA ILE A 319 6.51 10.71 7.70
C ILE A 319 6.06 11.49 6.45
N GLN A 320 4.99 11.07 5.77
CA GLN A 320 4.54 11.71 4.52
C GLN A 320 4.24 13.20 4.69
N ARG A 321 3.56 13.60 5.78
CA ARG A 321 3.22 15.00 6.04
C ARG A 321 4.46 15.85 6.25
N GLU A 322 5.40 15.40 7.08
CA GLU A 322 6.65 16.11 7.35
C GLU A 322 7.48 16.26 6.06
N ILE A 323 7.54 15.23 5.23
CA ILE A 323 8.23 15.29 3.94
C ILE A 323 7.53 16.26 2.98
N ALA A 324 6.21 16.30 2.95
CA ALA A 324 5.46 17.27 2.15
C ALA A 324 5.84 18.71 2.52
N VAL A 325 5.92 19.02 3.82
CA VAL A 325 6.34 20.33 4.33
C VAL A 325 7.79 20.63 3.93
N ARG A 326 8.74 19.70 4.15
CA ARG A 326 10.16 19.86 3.78
C ARG A 326 10.37 20.09 2.29
N LEU A 327 9.55 19.50 1.46
CA LEU A 327 9.57 19.69 0.00
C LEU A 327 8.79 20.93 -0.45
N GLY A 328 8.11 21.66 0.47
CA GLY A 328 7.42 22.91 0.24
C GLY A 328 6.05 22.78 -0.43
N TYR A 329 5.36 21.66 -0.23
CA TYR A 329 3.96 21.52 -0.65
C TYR A 329 3.05 22.30 0.29
N THR A 330 1.99 22.89 -0.27
CA THR A 330 0.99 23.69 0.43
C THR A 330 -0.41 23.18 0.13
N GLU A 331 -1.35 23.43 1.01
CA GLU A 331 -2.76 23.10 0.83
C GLU A 331 -3.41 23.83 -0.36
N HIS A 332 -4.38 23.17 -0.97
CA HIS A 332 -5.29 23.73 -1.97
C HIS A 332 -6.73 23.34 -1.64
N PRO A 333 -7.75 24.11 -2.06
CA PRO A 333 -9.14 23.72 -1.86
C PRO A 333 -9.43 22.31 -2.39
N GLY A 334 -9.79 21.41 -1.48
CA GLY A 334 -10.09 20.00 -1.79
C GLY A 334 -8.91 19.04 -1.77
N LEU A 335 -7.66 19.51 -1.54
CA LEU A 335 -6.45 18.66 -1.46
C LEU A 335 -5.50 19.18 -0.39
N GLN A 336 -5.13 18.31 0.56
CA GLN A 336 -4.11 18.60 1.55
C GLN A 336 -2.71 18.67 0.91
N ASP A 337 -1.76 19.29 1.60
CA ASP A 337 -0.35 19.36 1.20
C ASP A 337 0.26 17.97 0.96
N VAL A 338 0.02 17.03 1.90
CA VAL A 338 0.46 15.65 1.81
C VAL A 338 -0.16 14.91 0.61
N GLU A 339 -1.43 15.14 0.30
CA GLU A 339 -2.08 14.52 -0.86
C GLU A 339 -1.51 15.05 -2.18
N ARG A 340 -1.16 16.33 -2.24
CA ARG A 340 -0.47 16.95 -3.38
C ARG A 340 0.94 16.39 -3.58
N PHE A 341 1.70 16.23 -2.48
CA PHE A 341 3.01 15.60 -2.50
C PHE A 341 2.90 14.17 -3.03
N MET A 342 2.01 13.36 -2.46
CA MET A 342 1.83 11.97 -2.87
C MET A 342 1.33 11.84 -4.31
N LYS A 343 0.45 12.73 -4.77
CA LYS A 343 0.04 12.78 -6.18
C LYS A 343 1.26 13.00 -7.09
N HIS A 344 2.15 13.93 -6.75
CA HIS A 344 3.39 14.14 -7.51
C HIS A 344 4.28 12.90 -7.47
N TYR A 345 4.42 12.26 -6.30
CA TYR A 345 5.18 11.01 -6.16
C TYR A 345 4.66 9.92 -7.10
N PHE A 346 3.35 9.69 -7.15
CA PHE A 346 2.77 8.67 -8.03
C PHE A 346 2.90 9.00 -9.52
N LEU A 347 2.85 10.27 -9.89
CA LEU A 347 3.13 10.70 -11.26
C LEU A 347 4.58 10.43 -11.64
N VAL A 348 5.54 10.72 -10.75
CA VAL A 348 6.94 10.37 -10.94
C VAL A 348 7.13 8.85 -11.05
N ALA A 349 6.49 8.06 -10.20
CA ALA A 349 6.55 6.59 -10.27
C ALA A 349 5.97 6.05 -11.59
N LYS A 350 4.94 6.70 -12.14
CA LYS A 350 4.40 6.41 -13.46
C LYS A 350 5.44 6.72 -14.56
N ASP A 351 6.03 7.92 -14.53
CA ASP A 351 7.04 8.35 -15.50
C ASP A 351 8.26 7.42 -15.52
N VAL A 352 8.74 6.96 -14.35
CA VAL A 352 9.79 5.94 -14.22
C VAL A 352 9.36 4.62 -14.90
N GLY A 353 8.11 4.22 -14.72
CA GLY A 353 7.54 3.05 -15.39
C GLY A 353 7.57 3.18 -16.92
N ASP A 354 7.21 4.35 -17.44
CA ASP A 354 7.19 4.64 -18.87
C ASP A 354 8.61 4.62 -19.46
N LEU A 355 9.58 5.24 -18.78
CA LEU A 355 11.01 5.21 -19.16
C LEU A 355 11.56 3.78 -19.19
N THR A 356 11.16 2.94 -18.23
CA THR A 356 11.57 1.53 -18.19
C THR A 356 10.98 0.75 -19.37
N ALA A 357 9.72 0.99 -19.71
CA ALA A 357 9.07 0.35 -20.85
C ALA A 357 9.72 0.72 -22.18
N ILE A 358 10.16 1.98 -22.33
CA ILE A 358 10.89 2.48 -23.50
C ILE A 358 12.20 1.70 -23.71
N LEU A 359 13.02 1.55 -22.65
CA LEU A 359 14.26 0.80 -22.75
C LEU A 359 14.03 -0.68 -23.07
N CYS A 360 13.08 -1.32 -22.40
CA CYS A 360 12.77 -2.72 -22.67
C CYS A 360 12.38 -2.95 -24.14
N ALA A 361 11.66 -2.01 -24.72
CA ALA A 361 11.27 -2.03 -26.14
C ALA A 361 12.48 -1.98 -27.07
N GLU A 362 13.38 -1.03 -26.83
CA GLU A 362 14.58 -0.84 -27.64
C GLU A 362 15.52 -2.05 -27.58
N LEU A 363 15.63 -2.67 -26.41
CA LEU A 363 16.40 -3.90 -26.21
C LEU A 363 15.83 -5.09 -27.00
N GLU A 364 14.52 -5.26 -27.02
CA GLU A 364 13.89 -6.34 -27.79
C GLU A 364 14.11 -6.16 -29.29
N ASP A 365 14.03 -4.94 -29.79
CA ASP A 365 14.31 -4.63 -31.21
C ASP A 365 15.79 -4.81 -31.58
N SER A 366 16.72 -4.44 -30.70
CA SER A 366 18.15 -4.61 -30.91
C SER A 366 18.59 -6.06 -30.90
N HIS A 367 18.00 -6.89 -30.00
CA HIS A 367 18.26 -8.33 -29.97
C HIS A 367 17.65 -9.06 -31.15
N ALA A 368 16.50 -8.62 -31.68
CA ALA A 368 15.95 -9.16 -32.93
C ALA A 368 16.90 -8.94 -34.14
N LYS A 369 17.76 -7.91 -34.07
CA LYS A 369 18.79 -7.61 -35.12
C LYS A 369 20.09 -8.40 -34.94
N SER A 370 20.36 -9.00 -33.77
CA SER A 370 21.65 -9.68 -33.47
C SER A 370 21.67 -11.19 -33.74
N VAL A 371 20.64 -11.74 -34.37
CA VAL A 371 20.55 -13.17 -34.74
C VAL A 371 21.61 -13.47 -35.83
N PRO A 372 22.39 -14.58 -35.72
CA PRO A 372 23.44 -14.93 -36.66
C PRO A 372 22.95 -14.97 -38.13
N VAL A 373 23.84 -14.60 -39.04
CA VAL A 373 23.56 -14.45 -40.51
C VAL A 373 22.91 -15.70 -41.11
N LEU A 374 23.23 -16.89 -40.59
CA LEU A 374 22.65 -18.15 -41.06
C LEU A 374 21.16 -18.28 -40.68
N SER A 375 20.75 -17.85 -39.48
CA SER A 375 19.36 -17.82 -39.08
C SER A 375 18.56 -16.67 -39.73
N ARG A 376 19.24 -15.56 -40.15
CA ARG A 376 18.64 -14.51 -40.99
C ARG A 376 18.30 -15.03 -42.40
N LEU A 377 19.14 -15.91 -42.99
CA LEU A 377 18.82 -16.57 -44.27
C LEU A 377 17.64 -17.53 -44.11
N MET A 378 17.60 -18.30 -43.03
CA MET A 378 16.49 -19.21 -42.74
C MET A 378 15.21 -18.45 -42.33
N ALA A 379 15.29 -17.31 -41.63
CA ALA A 379 14.15 -16.46 -41.30
C ALA A 379 13.61 -15.69 -42.51
N LYS A 380 14.43 -15.41 -43.53
CA LYS A 380 13.97 -14.88 -44.85
C LYS A 380 13.23 -15.95 -45.68
N LEU A 381 13.47 -17.22 -45.40
CA LEU A 381 12.77 -18.35 -46.02
C LEU A 381 11.47 -18.80 -45.28
N ARG A 382 11.28 -18.32 -44.06
CA ARG A 382 9.97 -18.37 -43.38
C ARG A 382 9.46 -16.94 -43.26
N PRO A 383 8.48 -16.53 -44.11
CA PRO A 383 7.85 -15.25 -43.91
C PRO A 383 7.19 -15.31 -42.56
N VAL A 384 7.65 -14.50 -41.59
CA VAL A 384 6.88 -14.21 -40.35
C VAL A 384 5.57 -13.68 -40.88
N LYS A 385 4.49 -14.47 -40.78
CA LYS A 385 3.15 -14.07 -41.21
C LYS A 385 2.75 -12.88 -40.34
N ARG A 386 3.04 -11.66 -40.82
CA ARG A 386 2.36 -10.46 -40.36
C ARG A 386 0.89 -10.70 -40.68
N ARG A 387 0.10 -10.96 -39.66
CA ARG A 387 -1.32 -11.20 -39.81
C ARG A 387 -1.99 -9.84 -39.74
N ALA A 388 -2.54 -9.36 -40.83
CA ALA A 388 -3.50 -8.26 -40.80
C ALA A 388 -4.66 -8.65 -39.89
N LEU A 389 -5.08 -7.73 -39.05
CA LEU A 389 -6.34 -7.91 -38.32
C LEU A 389 -7.48 -7.77 -39.33
N VAL A 390 -8.38 -8.76 -39.35
CA VAL A 390 -9.50 -8.80 -40.30
C VAL A 390 -10.42 -7.55 -40.15
N GLU A 391 -10.33 -6.87 -39.02
CA GLU A 391 -11.25 -5.78 -38.62
C GLU A 391 -10.64 -4.39 -38.81
N SER A 392 -9.35 -4.28 -39.14
CA SER A 392 -8.71 -2.97 -39.33
C SER A 392 -7.42 -3.10 -40.13
N ASP A 393 -7.30 -2.30 -41.19
CA ASP A 393 -6.04 -2.15 -41.96
C ASP A 393 -5.00 -1.26 -41.25
N ASP A 394 -5.40 -0.55 -40.18
CA ASP A 394 -4.55 0.36 -39.43
C ASP A 394 -3.61 -0.35 -38.44
N PHE A 395 -3.90 -1.62 -38.13
CA PHE A 395 -3.14 -2.40 -37.15
C PHE A 395 -2.72 -3.75 -37.70
N ILE A 396 -1.52 -4.16 -37.30
CA ILE A 396 -0.93 -5.46 -37.64
C ILE A 396 -0.52 -6.21 -36.37
N VAL A 397 -0.54 -7.55 -36.45
CA VAL A 397 -0.04 -8.39 -35.36
C VAL A 397 1.37 -8.87 -35.69
N ASP A 398 2.32 -8.56 -34.83
CA ASP A 398 3.71 -9.03 -34.87
C ASP A 398 4.03 -9.74 -33.54
N LYS A 399 4.38 -11.02 -33.58
CA LYS A 399 4.74 -11.83 -32.40
C LYS A 399 3.72 -11.74 -31.24
N ASN A 400 2.44 -11.85 -31.53
CA ASN A 400 1.33 -11.70 -30.57
C ASN A 400 1.20 -10.29 -29.93
N ARG A 401 1.73 -9.27 -30.61
CA ARG A 401 1.63 -7.86 -30.21
C ARG A 401 0.94 -7.04 -31.30
N ILE A 402 0.06 -6.13 -30.88
CA ILE A 402 -0.56 -5.17 -31.78
C ILE A 402 0.40 -4.03 -32.08
N ARG A 403 0.58 -3.72 -33.36
CA ARG A 403 1.46 -2.67 -33.88
C ARG A 403 0.71 -1.81 -34.91
N LEU A 404 1.16 -0.56 -35.07
CA LEU A 404 0.64 0.32 -36.11
C LEU A 404 1.09 -0.15 -37.50
N ALA A 405 0.19 -0.15 -38.47
CA ALA A 405 0.53 -0.40 -39.86
C ALA A 405 1.32 0.77 -40.47
N GLN A 406 0.99 2.00 -40.06
CA GLN A 406 1.61 3.24 -40.51
C GLN A 406 1.79 4.20 -39.33
N ALA A 407 2.78 5.11 -39.43
CA ALA A 407 3.10 6.04 -38.34
C ALA A 407 2.02 7.13 -38.10
N ASN A 408 1.16 7.38 -39.05
CA ASN A 408 0.15 8.46 -39.03
C ASN A 408 -1.28 7.97 -38.74
N VAL A 409 -1.45 6.71 -38.34
CA VAL A 409 -2.75 6.06 -38.07
C VAL A 409 -3.65 6.90 -37.15
N PHE A 410 -3.13 7.47 -36.07
CA PHE A 410 -3.92 8.28 -35.15
C PHE A 410 -4.27 9.67 -35.67
N LYS A 411 -3.47 10.22 -36.58
CA LYS A 411 -3.79 11.51 -37.23
C LYS A 411 -4.86 11.36 -38.31
N HIS A 412 -4.85 10.23 -38.98
CA HIS A 412 -5.84 9.91 -40.00
C HIS A 412 -7.20 9.64 -39.37
N ASP A 413 -7.26 8.81 -38.35
CA ASP A 413 -8.47 8.52 -37.60
C ASP A 413 -8.17 8.52 -36.08
N PRO A 414 -8.54 9.60 -35.34
CA PRO A 414 -8.32 9.66 -33.90
C PRO A 414 -9.06 8.60 -33.08
N VAL A 415 -10.13 7.97 -33.60
CA VAL A 415 -10.84 6.86 -32.94
C VAL A 415 -9.89 5.67 -32.68
N ASN A 416 -8.87 5.53 -33.52
CA ASN A 416 -7.84 4.51 -33.36
C ASN A 416 -7.08 4.58 -32.02
N LEU A 417 -7.13 5.73 -31.31
CA LEU A 417 -6.58 5.84 -29.96
C LEU A 417 -7.39 5.02 -28.93
N ILE A 418 -8.64 4.70 -29.20
CA ILE A 418 -9.48 3.82 -28.40
C ILE A 418 -9.51 2.41 -29.03
N ARG A 419 -9.65 2.35 -30.36
CA ARG A 419 -9.78 1.08 -31.11
C ARG A 419 -8.59 0.14 -30.91
N ILE A 420 -7.35 0.66 -30.76
CA ILE A 420 -6.17 -0.17 -30.49
C ILE A 420 -6.31 -0.98 -29.19
N PHE A 421 -6.88 -0.38 -28.13
CA PHE A 421 -7.12 -1.07 -26.86
C PHE A 421 -8.23 -2.10 -26.96
N HIS A 422 -9.30 -1.77 -27.65
CA HIS A 422 -10.40 -2.70 -27.91
C HIS A 422 -9.93 -3.93 -28.69
N LEU A 423 -9.20 -3.75 -29.80
CA LEU A 423 -8.67 -4.84 -30.61
C LEU A 423 -7.64 -5.70 -29.83
N ALA A 424 -6.78 -5.06 -29.05
CA ALA A 424 -5.84 -5.79 -28.20
C ALA A 424 -6.57 -6.67 -27.17
N GLN A 425 -7.64 -6.17 -26.53
CA GLN A 425 -8.47 -6.92 -25.60
C GLN A 425 -9.20 -8.07 -26.29
N LYS A 426 -9.86 -7.79 -27.40
CA LYS A 426 -10.67 -8.76 -28.15
C LYS A 426 -9.85 -9.96 -28.64
N HIS A 427 -8.61 -9.70 -29.06
CA HIS A 427 -7.71 -10.72 -29.60
C HIS A 427 -6.65 -11.21 -28.61
N ASN A 428 -6.71 -10.76 -27.34
CA ASN A 428 -5.74 -11.07 -26.30
C ASN A 428 -4.28 -10.83 -26.76
N LEU A 429 -4.03 -9.62 -27.30
CA LEU A 429 -2.74 -9.20 -27.80
C LEU A 429 -2.04 -8.29 -26.79
N ALA A 430 -0.73 -8.43 -26.64
CA ALA A 430 0.09 -7.45 -25.98
C ALA A 430 0.30 -6.21 -26.88
N PHE A 431 0.70 -5.09 -26.29
CA PHE A 431 1.00 -3.88 -27.04
C PHE A 431 2.44 -3.86 -27.49
N HIS A 432 2.70 -3.48 -28.75
CA HIS A 432 4.05 -3.16 -29.18
C HIS A 432 4.45 -1.81 -28.57
N PRO A 433 5.68 -1.68 -28.04
CA PRO A 433 6.10 -0.44 -27.37
C PRO A 433 6.06 0.80 -28.27
N ASP A 434 6.42 0.67 -29.56
CA ASP A 434 6.28 1.77 -30.52
C ASP A 434 4.83 2.24 -30.68
N ALA A 435 3.89 1.31 -30.63
CA ALA A 435 2.47 1.66 -30.66
C ALA A 435 2.08 2.47 -29.42
N MET A 436 2.53 2.07 -28.23
CA MET A 436 2.27 2.81 -26.99
C MET A 436 2.95 4.18 -26.98
N ARG A 437 4.21 4.30 -27.48
CA ARG A 437 4.86 5.61 -27.70
C ARG A 437 4.04 6.50 -28.61
N ALA A 438 3.57 5.97 -29.73
CA ALA A 438 2.76 6.72 -30.68
C ALA A 438 1.42 7.15 -30.06
N VAL A 439 0.76 6.28 -29.26
CA VAL A 439 -0.44 6.62 -28.49
C VAL A 439 -0.16 7.82 -27.58
N THR A 440 0.87 7.74 -26.72
CA THR A 440 1.20 8.82 -25.77
C THR A 440 1.53 10.13 -26.49
N ARG A 441 2.25 10.09 -27.59
CA ARG A 441 2.59 11.28 -28.42
C ARG A 441 1.37 11.86 -29.15
N SER A 442 0.29 11.11 -29.28
CA SER A 442 -0.93 11.49 -30.00
C SER A 442 -2.10 11.90 -29.08
N LEU A 443 -1.89 11.98 -27.75
CA LEU A 443 -2.92 12.33 -26.79
C LEU A 443 -3.57 13.69 -27.04
N TYR A 444 -2.89 14.62 -27.70
CA TYR A 444 -3.43 15.91 -28.08
C TYR A 444 -4.60 15.81 -29.07
N LEU A 445 -4.76 14.65 -29.75
CA LEU A 445 -5.90 14.37 -30.64
C LEU A 445 -7.17 13.98 -29.88
N VAL A 446 -7.08 13.71 -28.56
CA VAL A 446 -8.25 13.41 -27.72
C VAL A 446 -8.94 14.73 -27.33
N ASP A 447 -9.55 15.35 -28.28
CA ASP A 447 -10.29 16.62 -28.15
C ASP A 447 -11.78 16.41 -27.81
N ALA A 448 -12.56 17.49 -27.80
CA ALA A 448 -14.00 17.43 -27.54
C ALA A 448 -14.73 16.60 -28.62
N LYS A 449 -14.27 16.69 -29.88
CA LYS A 449 -14.90 15.98 -31.00
C LYS A 449 -14.75 14.47 -30.86
N LEU A 450 -13.55 13.99 -30.49
CA LEU A 450 -13.34 12.56 -30.24
C LEU A 450 -14.13 12.08 -29.02
N ARG A 451 -14.23 12.89 -27.98
CA ARG A 451 -15.01 12.54 -26.77
C ARG A 451 -16.51 12.36 -27.06
N GLU A 452 -17.06 13.11 -28.01
CA GLU A 452 -18.47 13.04 -28.42
C GLU A 452 -18.70 12.04 -29.57
N ASN A 453 -17.63 11.40 -30.09
CA ASN A 453 -17.75 10.47 -31.19
C ASN A 453 -18.45 9.18 -30.74
N GLU A 454 -19.50 8.77 -31.45
CA GLU A 454 -20.35 7.63 -31.07
C GLU A 454 -19.56 6.32 -31.08
N GLU A 455 -18.77 6.04 -32.14
CA GLU A 455 -17.93 4.83 -32.23
C GLU A 455 -16.90 4.77 -31.10
N ALA A 456 -16.23 5.88 -30.78
CA ALA A 456 -15.26 5.92 -29.70
C ALA A 456 -15.89 5.60 -28.33
N ASN A 457 -17.10 6.08 -28.09
CA ASN A 457 -17.84 5.83 -26.84
C ASN A 457 -18.37 4.39 -26.79
N GLU A 458 -18.81 3.81 -27.91
CA GLU A 458 -19.22 2.42 -28.02
C GLU A 458 -18.03 1.47 -27.74
N LEU A 459 -16.88 1.70 -28.41
CA LEU A 459 -15.65 0.94 -28.18
C LEU A 459 -15.17 1.03 -26.71
N PHE A 460 -15.28 2.21 -26.11
CA PHE A 460 -14.94 2.39 -24.70
C PHE A 460 -15.87 1.58 -23.78
N LEU A 461 -17.18 1.61 -24.04
CA LEU A 461 -18.16 0.84 -23.28
C LEU A 461 -17.91 -0.68 -23.45
N GLU A 462 -17.57 -1.14 -24.63
CA GLU A 462 -17.20 -2.53 -24.89
C GLU A 462 -15.95 -2.96 -24.12
N ILE A 463 -14.91 -2.08 -24.07
CA ILE A 463 -13.70 -2.33 -23.26
C ILE A 463 -14.08 -2.44 -21.78
N LEU A 464 -14.86 -1.49 -21.26
CA LEU A 464 -15.24 -1.41 -19.85
C LEU A 464 -16.06 -2.62 -19.41
N THR A 465 -16.95 -3.11 -20.27
CA THR A 465 -17.87 -4.21 -19.98
C THR A 465 -17.42 -5.55 -20.54
N SER A 466 -16.18 -5.65 -21.02
CA SER A 466 -15.64 -6.88 -21.60
C SER A 466 -15.54 -8.01 -20.58
N LYS A 467 -15.76 -9.24 -21.03
CA LYS A 467 -15.49 -10.45 -20.24
C LYS A 467 -14.00 -10.83 -20.22
N ASN A 468 -13.20 -10.23 -21.10
CA ASN A 468 -11.76 -10.48 -21.27
C ASN A 468 -10.96 -9.43 -20.53
N ASP A 469 -10.74 -9.62 -19.24
CA ASP A 469 -9.86 -8.83 -18.37
C ASP A 469 -9.93 -7.29 -18.62
N PRO A 470 -11.07 -6.66 -18.31
CA PRO A 470 -11.24 -5.21 -18.51
C PRO A 470 -10.28 -4.39 -17.65
N GLU A 471 -9.93 -4.85 -16.45
CA GLU A 471 -9.03 -4.17 -15.53
C GLU A 471 -7.66 -3.91 -16.17
N THR A 472 -7.03 -4.95 -16.73
CA THR A 472 -5.70 -4.83 -17.34
C THR A 472 -5.71 -3.83 -18.50
N VAL A 473 -6.72 -3.85 -19.35
CA VAL A 473 -6.79 -2.97 -20.51
C VAL A 473 -7.05 -1.52 -20.09
N LEU A 474 -8.00 -1.28 -19.17
CA LEU A 474 -8.25 0.06 -18.62
C LEU A 474 -7.01 0.62 -17.90
N ARG A 475 -6.26 -0.24 -17.19
CA ARG A 475 -4.99 0.16 -16.56
C ARG A 475 -3.96 0.58 -17.61
N ARG A 476 -3.87 -0.12 -18.75
CA ARG A 476 -3.01 0.27 -19.88
C ARG A 476 -3.46 1.60 -20.50
N MET A 477 -4.77 1.81 -20.64
CA MET A 477 -5.30 3.12 -21.09
C MET A 477 -4.97 4.24 -20.10
N ASN A 478 -5.03 3.98 -18.79
CA ASN A 478 -4.64 4.94 -17.76
C ASN A 478 -3.14 5.25 -17.79
N GLU A 479 -2.30 4.21 -17.86
CA GLU A 479 -0.85 4.36 -17.99
C GLU A 479 -0.46 5.16 -19.23
N ALA A 480 -1.11 4.94 -20.37
CA ALA A 480 -0.90 5.68 -21.61
C ALA A 480 -1.47 7.12 -21.59
N GLY A 481 -2.26 7.48 -20.57
CA GLY A 481 -2.92 8.78 -20.48
C GLY A 481 -4.21 8.93 -21.32
N VAL A 482 -4.59 7.90 -22.06
CA VAL A 482 -5.78 7.90 -22.92
C VAL A 482 -7.04 7.99 -22.06
N LEU A 483 -7.15 7.21 -20.99
CA LEU A 483 -8.32 7.16 -20.12
C LEU A 483 -8.65 8.53 -19.51
N GLY A 484 -7.65 9.19 -18.93
CA GLY A 484 -7.82 10.52 -18.34
C GLY A 484 -8.07 11.63 -19.36
N SER A 485 -7.56 11.48 -20.60
CA SER A 485 -7.83 12.41 -21.70
C SER A 485 -9.24 12.22 -22.28
N PHE A 486 -9.69 10.96 -22.40
CA PHE A 486 -11.02 10.63 -22.96
C PHE A 486 -12.14 10.89 -21.95
N VAL A 487 -11.90 10.62 -20.65
CA VAL A 487 -12.80 10.91 -19.54
C VAL A 487 -12.14 11.96 -18.62
N PRO A 488 -12.33 13.27 -18.87
CA PRO A 488 -11.62 14.32 -18.11
C PRO A 488 -11.89 14.31 -16.61
N ALA A 489 -13.07 13.81 -16.17
CA ALA A 489 -13.36 13.63 -14.75
C ALA A 489 -12.43 12.59 -14.13
N PHE A 490 -12.15 11.50 -14.82
CA PHE A 490 -11.16 10.48 -14.41
C PHE A 490 -9.74 11.05 -14.39
N GLY A 491 -9.38 11.88 -15.37
CA GLY A 491 -8.07 12.54 -15.41
C GLY A 491 -7.76 13.38 -14.16
N LYS A 492 -8.79 13.92 -13.47
CA LYS A 492 -8.61 14.69 -12.23
C LYS A 492 -8.20 13.82 -11.04
N ILE A 493 -8.65 12.57 -11.00
CA ILE A 493 -8.39 11.65 -9.91
C ILE A 493 -7.19 10.73 -10.16
N VAL A 494 -6.55 10.79 -11.32
CA VAL A 494 -5.33 10.03 -11.63
C VAL A 494 -4.26 10.35 -10.60
N ALA A 495 -3.66 9.29 -10.06
CA ALA A 495 -2.63 9.36 -9.02
C ALA A 495 -3.09 10.09 -7.74
N MET A 496 -4.38 10.24 -7.51
CA MET A 496 -4.92 10.86 -6.31
C MET A 496 -4.95 9.87 -5.16
N MET A 497 -4.32 10.23 -4.05
CA MET A 497 -4.42 9.52 -2.79
C MET A 497 -5.37 10.26 -1.85
N GLN A 498 -6.11 9.53 -1.05
CA GLN A 498 -6.76 10.05 0.14
C GLN A 498 -5.85 9.76 1.35
N PHE A 499 -5.53 10.79 2.14
CA PHE A 499 -4.68 10.63 3.31
C PHE A 499 -5.48 10.02 4.47
N ASN A 500 -5.68 8.71 4.41
CA ASN A 500 -6.29 7.88 5.45
C ASN A 500 -5.73 6.45 5.39
N MET A 501 -5.88 5.70 6.48
CA MET A 501 -5.38 4.32 6.59
C MET A 501 -6.33 3.27 5.99
N TYR A 502 -7.54 3.66 5.56
CA TYR A 502 -8.52 2.74 5.02
C TYR A 502 -8.20 2.30 3.59
N HIS A 503 -7.78 3.25 2.73
CA HIS A 503 -7.49 2.98 1.33
C HIS A 503 -6.04 2.53 1.15
N HIS A 504 -5.84 1.45 0.42
CA HIS A 504 -4.52 0.91 0.11
C HIS A 504 -3.97 1.42 -1.24
N TYR A 505 -4.83 1.99 -2.08
CA TYR A 505 -4.52 2.41 -3.45
C TYR A 505 -4.96 3.85 -3.71
N THR A 506 -4.44 4.44 -4.80
CA THR A 506 -4.95 5.70 -5.34
C THR A 506 -6.38 5.52 -5.86
N VAL A 507 -7.13 6.62 -5.96
CA VAL A 507 -8.56 6.58 -6.34
C VAL A 507 -8.75 5.98 -7.75
N ASP A 508 -7.91 6.36 -8.71
CA ASP A 508 -7.95 5.79 -10.07
C ASP A 508 -7.66 4.28 -10.07
N GLU A 509 -6.66 3.82 -9.34
CA GLU A 509 -6.35 2.39 -9.22
C GLU A 509 -7.48 1.62 -8.53
N HIS A 510 -8.09 2.19 -7.49
CA HIS A 510 -9.26 1.61 -6.82
C HIS A 510 -10.42 1.39 -7.79
N LEU A 511 -10.78 2.41 -8.61
CA LEU A 511 -11.84 2.28 -9.61
C LEU A 511 -11.56 1.16 -10.62
N LEU A 512 -10.31 1.05 -11.09
CA LEU A 512 -9.94 0.00 -12.03
C LEU A 512 -10.01 -1.40 -11.39
N ARG A 513 -9.60 -1.51 -10.13
CA ARG A 513 -9.72 -2.77 -9.36
C ARG A 513 -11.18 -3.16 -9.12
N CYS A 514 -12.07 -2.19 -8.86
CA CYS A 514 -13.51 -2.45 -8.75
C CYS A 514 -14.06 -3.13 -10.01
N ILE A 515 -13.62 -2.69 -11.19
CA ILE A 515 -14.00 -3.32 -12.48
C ILE A 515 -13.46 -4.75 -12.57
N GLY A 516 -12.23 -4.99 -12.15
CA GLY A 516 -11.64 -6.33 -12.10
C GLY A 516 -12.40 -7.27 -11.16
N VAL A 517 -12.72 -6.78 -9.95
CA VAL A 517 -13.49 -7.53 -8.94
C VAL A 517 -14.90 -7.86 -9.46
N LEU A 518 -15.58 -6.89 -10.11
CA LEU A 518 -16.89 -7.16 -10.72
C LEU A 518 -16.81 -8.23 -11.80
N ALA A 519 -15.77 -8.21 -12.63
CA ALA A 519 -15.54 -9.23 -13.65
C ALA A 519 -15.23 -10.61 -13.03
N GLU A 520 -14.58 -10.68 -11.88
CA GLU A 520 -14.38 -11.92 -11.11
C GLU A 520 -15.69 -12.44 -10.52
N ILE A 521 -16.52 -11.57 -9.93
CA ILE A 521 -17.86 -11.89 -9.41
C ILE A 521 -18.73 -12.46 -10.54
N GLU A 522 -18.73 -11.83 -11.72
CA GLU A 522 -19.49 -12.30 -12.88
C GLU A 522 -19.05 -13.69 -13.38
N ARG A 523 -17.76 -13.99 -13.30
CA ARG A 523 -17.22 -15.31 -13.67
C ARG A 523 -17.40 -16.38 -12.61
N GLY A 524 -17.78 -15.99 -11.38
CA GLY A 524 -17.93 -16.92 -10.27
C GLY A 524 -16.61 -17.59 -9.83
N VAL A 525 -15.46 -16.96 -10.09
CA VAL A 525 -14.12 -17.56 -9.86
C VAL A 525 -13.77 -17.60 -8.38
N ASN A 526 -14.39 -16.76 -7.56
CA ASN A 526 -14.05 -16.59 -6.15
C ASN A 526 -15.22 -16.95 -5.21
N ASN A 527 -14.93 -17.78 -4.21
CA ASN A 527 -15.90 -18.22 -3.20
C ASN A 527 -16.10 -17.18 -2.06
N GLU A 528 -15.35 -16.08 -2.04
CA GLU A 528 -15.46 -15.05 -1.00
C GLU A 528 -16.72 -14.17 -1.13
N THR A 529 -17.40 -14.21 -2.29
CA THR A 529 -18.55 -13.35 -2.58
C THR A 529 -19.77 -14.12 -3.11
N PRO A 530 -20.22 -15.20 -2.44
CA PRO A 530 -21.23 -16.12 -2.98
C PRO A 530 -22.55 -15.41 -3.29
N LEU A 531 -23.01 -14.48 -2.44
CA LEU A 531 -24.26 -13.73 -2.68
C LEU A 531 -24.14 -12.86 -3.93
N ALA A 532 -23.06 -12.10 -4.09
CA ALA A 532 -22.88 -11.26 -5.27
C ALA A 532 -22.73 -12.08 -6.55
N ASN A 533 -22.03 -13.23 -6.48
CA ASN A 533 -21.90 -14.17 -7.61
C ASN A 533 -23.28 -14.72 -8.04
N GLU A 534 -24.17 -14.98 -7.10
CA GLU A 534 -25.55 -15.39 -7.40
C GLU A 534 -26.38 -14.26 -7.98
N LEU A 535 -26.34 -13.08 -7.35
CA LEU A 535 -27.19 -11.95 -7.71
C LEU A 535 -26.88 -11.36 -9.07
N ILE A 536 -25.63 -11.36 -9.52
CA ILE A 536 -25.23 -10.79 -10.82
C ILE A 536 -25.90 -11.49 -11.99
N HIS A 537 -26.27 -12.76 -11.84
CA HIS A 537 -27.01 -13.53 -12.84
C HIS A 537 -28.54 -13.37 -12.72
N LYS A 538 -29.02 -12.69 -11.68
CA LYS A 538 -30.45 -12.46 -11.41
C LYS A 538 -30.89 -10.99 -11.63
N ILE A 539 -29.98 -10.11 -12.05
CA ILE A 539 -30.31 -8.72 -12.43
C ILE A 539 -30.93 -8.67 -13.83
N LEU A 540 -31.64 -7.58 -14.12
CA LEU A 540 -32.16 -7.33 -15.46
C LEU A 540 -31.03 -7.21 -16.49
N PRO A 541 -31.21 -7.69 -17.74
CA PRO A 541 -30.12 -7.77 -18.75
C PRO A 541 -29.41 -6.43 -19.01
N GLY A 542 -30.12 -5.30 -19.00
CA GLY A 542 -29.54 -3.96 -19.17
C GLY A 542 -28.67 -3.53 -18.01
N ASN A 543 -28.95 -4.01 -16.81
CA ASN A 543 -28.31 -3.58 -15.57
C ASN A 543 -26.85 -4.03 -15.41
N ARG A 544 -26.40 -5.00 -16.21
CA ARG A 544 -24.99 -5.37 -16.27
C ARG A 544 -24.11 -4.15 -16.65
N ARG A 545 -24.48 -3.41 -17.70
CA ARG A 545 -23.78 -2.19 -18.13
C ARG A 545 -23.89 -1.08 -17.08
N VAL A 546 -25.04 -0.98 -16.43
CA VAL A 546 -25.25 -0.03 -15.32
C VAL A 546 -24.25 -0.25 -14.19
N LEU A 547 -24.02 -1.51 -13.76
CA LEU A 547 -23.05 -1.84 -12.71
C LEU A 547 -21.60 -1.47 -13.08
N TYR A 548 -21.14 -1.82 -14.27
CA TYR A 548 -19.79 -1.51 -14.72
C TYR A 548 -19.54 0.00 -14.78
N VAL A 549 -20.50 0.75 -15.36
CA VAL A 549 -20.37 2.22 -15.44
C VAL A 549 -20.48 2.85 -14.05
N THR A 550 -21.34 2.33 -13.18
CA THR A 550 -21.43 2.82 -11.80
C THR A 550 -20.11 2.64 -11.05
N LEU A 551 -19.52 1.43 -11.07
CA LEU A 551 -18.23 1.16 -10.42
C LEU A 551 -17.10 2.01 -11.00
N PHE A 552 -17.11 2.29 -12.29
CA PHE A 552 -16.14 3.19 -12.91
C PHE A 552 -16.29 4.64 -12.46
N LEU A 553 -17.51 5.07 -12.04
CA LEU A 553 -17.82 6.46 -11.72
C LEU A 553 -18.05 6.75 -10.23
N HIS A 554 -18.24 5.75 -9.34
CA HIS A 554 -18.75 5.99 -7.99
C HIS A 554 -17.89 6.98 -7.19
N ASP A 555 -16.58 6.92 -7.35
CA ASP A 555 -15.59 7.77 -6.69
C ASP A 555 -14.97 8.86 -7.61
N ILE A 556 -15.50 9.07 -8.80
CA ILE A 556 -14.95 9.95 -9.83
C ILE A 556 -14.86 11.42 -9.41
N ALA A 557 -15.58 11.82 -8.38
CA ALA A 557 -15.63 13.19 -7.90
C ALA A 557 -14.87 13.42 -6.58
N LYS A 558 -14.11 12.44 -6.09
CA LYS A 558 -13.22 12.60 -4.91
C LYS A 558 -12.22 13.74 -5.12
N GLY A 559 -11.79 14.38 -4.04
CA GLY A 559 -10.89 15.53 -4.06
C GLY A 559 -11.56 16.85 -4.43
N ARG A 560 -12.89 16.92 -4.42
CA ARG A 560 -13.66 18.16 -4.55
C ARG A 560 -14.13 18.63 -3.18
N PRO A 561 -14.40 19.95 -2.98
CA PRO A 561 -14.92 20.47 -1.71
C PRO A 561 -16.32 19.96 -1.35
N GLU A 562 -17.10 19.57 -2.34
CA GLU A 562 -18.46 19.05 -2.20
C GLU A 562 -18.49 17.55 -1.97
N ASP A 563 -19.59 17.02 -1.46
CA ASP A 563 -19.80 15.58 -1.30
C ASP A 563 -19.59 14.84 -2.62
N HIS A 564 -18.67 13.84 -2.61
CA HIS A 564 -18.26 13.15 -3.83
C HIS A 564 -19.35 12.28 -4.44
N SER A 565 -20.28 11.74 -3.63
CA SER A 565 -21.40 10.93 -4.12
C SER A 565 -22.40 11.78 -4.91
N ILE A 566 -22.75 12.96 -4.38
CA ILE A 566 -23.63 13.93 -5.06
C ILE A 566 -22.94 14.47 -6.32
N ALA A 567 -21.68 14.85 -6.21
CA ALA A 567 -20.91 15.35 -7.34
C ALA A 567 -20.69 14.29 -8.42
N GLY A 568 -20.46 13.03 -8.02
CA GLY A 568 -20.32 11.87 -8.89
C GLY A 568 -21.61 11.59 -9.68
N ALA A 569 -22.75 11.60 -9.01
CA ALA A 569 -24.06 11.46 -9.67
C ALA A 569 -24.29 12.52 -10.74
N ARG A 570 -23.89 13.79 -10.50
CA ARG A 570 -23.93 14.85 -11.53
C ARG A 570 -22.98 14.58 -12.70
N VAL A 571 -21.82 14.00 -12.47
CA VAL A 571 -20.92 13.56 -13.54
C VAL A 571 -21.58 12.45 -14.35
N ALA A 572 -22.19 11.46 -13.71
CA ALA A 572 -22.86 10.35 -14.37
C ALA A 572 -24.00 10.83 -15.30
N ARG A 573 -24.85 11.76 -14.84
CA ARG A 573 -25.93 12.35 -15.66
C ARG A 573 -25.44 13.03 -16.93
N ARG A 574 -24.17 13.49 -16.97
CA ARG A 574 -23.56 14.06 -18.17
C ARG A 574 -22.81 13.05 -19.01
N PHE A 575 -22.26 12.02 -18.37
CA PHE A 575 -21.40 11.06 -19.04
C PHE A 575 -22.17 9.87 -19.64
N CYS A 576 -23.19 9.34 -18.93
CA CYS A 576 -23.92 8.16 -19.39
C CYS A 576 -24.63 8.35 -20.75
N PRO A 577 -25.23 9.52 -21.07
CA PRO A 577 -25.80 9.76 -22.40
C PRO A 577 -24.80 9.64 -23.55
N ARG A 578 -23.50 9.98 -23.31
CA ARG A 578 -22.43 9.77 -24.31
C ARG A 578 -22.21 8.29 -24.65
N LEU A 579 -22.44 7.42 -23.66
CA LEU A 579 -22.32 5.97 -23.81
C LEU A 579 -23.61 5.32 -24.35
N GLY A 580 -24.59 6.08 -24.78
CA GLY A 580 -25.85 5.58 -25.31
C GLY A 580 -26.82 5.04 -24.23
N PHE A 581 -26.68 5.44 -22.97
CA PHE A 581 -27.61 5.06 -21.91
C PHE A 581 -28.93 5.80 -22.01
N SER A 582 -30.03 5.08 -21.74
CA SER A 582 -31.35 5.69 -21.60
C SER A 582 -31.40 6.64 -20.38
N ALA A 583 -32.40 7.53 -20.34
CA ALA A 583 -32.62 8.40 -19.16
C ALA A 583 -32.86 7.57 -17.90
N ALA A 584 -33.56 6.44 -17.96
CA ALA A 584 -33.84 5.55 -16.84
C ALA A 584 -32.56 4.88 -16.33
N ASP A 585 -31.72 4.35 -17.24
CA ASP A 585 -30.43 3.74 -16.86
C ASP A 585 -29.49 4.79 -16.29
N THR A 586 -29.46 6.00 -16.87
CA THR A 586 -28.65 7.13 -16.37
C THR A 586 -29.04 7.49 -14.95
N GLU A 587 -30.33 7.58 -14.62
CA GLU A 587 -30.78 7.86 -13.25
C GLU A 587 -30.52 6.69 -12.31
N THR A 588 -30.53 5.45 -12.80
CA THR A 588 -30.16 4.28 -11.99
C THR A 588 -28.66 4.33 -11.63
N VAL A 589 -27.78 4.65 -12.59
CA VAL A 589 -26.35 4.87 -12.33
C VAL A 589 -26.14 6.01 -11.34
N ALA A 590 -26.81 7.15 -11.56
CA ALA A 590 -26.69 8.32 -10.68
C ALA A 590 -27.15 8.02 -9.25
N TRP A 591 -28.28 7.31 -9.09
CA TRP A 591 -28.78 6.88 -7.79
C TRP A 591 -27.82 5.92 -7.08
N LEU A 592 -27.27 4.95 -7.80
CA LEU A 592 -26.29 4.01 -7.24
C LEU A 592 -25.04 4.74 -6.74
N ILE A 593 -24.53 5.72 -7.51
CA ILE A 593 -23.38 6.55 -7.10
C ILE A 593 -23.72 7.37 -5.85
N GLU A 594 -24.89 8.00 -5.82
CA GLU A 594 -25.32 8.83 -4.70
C GLU A 594 -25.47 8.01 -3.40
N ASN A 595 -25.86 6.74 -3.52
CA ASN A 595 -26.16 5.87 -2.39
C ASN A 595 -25.13 4.73 -2.19
N HIS A 596 -23.95 4.74 -2.85
CA HIS A 596 -23.01 3.62 -2.83
C HIS A 596 -22.48 3.26 -1.43
N LEU A 597 -22.41 4.23 -0.52
CA LEU A 597 -21.97 4.02 0.86
C LEU A 597 -23.09 3.60 1.83
N VAL A 598 -24.36 3.71 1.43
CA VAL A 598 -25.50 3.51 2.34
C VAL A 598 -25.54 2.08 2.87
N MET A 599 -25.38 1.08 1.99
CA MET A 599 -25.44 -0.32 2.41
C MET A 599 -24.29 -0.70 3.33
N SER A 600 -23.07 -0.29 3.03
CA SER A 600 -21.91 -0.55 3.89
C SER A 600 -22.02 0.15 5.24
N SER A 601 -22.54 1.38 5.27
CA SER A 601 -22.76 2.14 6.48
C SER A 601 -23.82 1.48 7.36
N VAL A 602 -24.98 1.12 6.80
CA VAL A 602 -26.06 0.47 7.57
C VAL A 602 -25.61 -0.90 8.08
N ALA A 603 -24.98 -1.71 7.21
CA ALA A 603 -24.53 -3.04 7.60
C ALA A 603 -23.53 -3.04 8.76
N GLN A 604 -22.59 -2.10 8.77
CA GLN A 604 -21.48 -2.08 9.74
C GLN A 604 -21.78 -1.26 11.00
N SER A 605 -22.78 -0.36 10.97
CA SER A 605 -23.00 0.56 12.09
C SER A 605 -24.43 0.57 12.62
N ARG A 606 -25.32 -0.31 12.15
CA ARG A 606 -26.70 -0.36 12.62
C ARG A 606 -27.08 -1.76 13.10
N ASP A 607 -28.02 -1.82 14.04
CA ASP A 607 -28.60 -3.08 14.48
C ASP A 607 -29.54 -3.63 13.39
N LEU A 608 -29.07 -4.64 12.65
CA LEU A 608 -29.80 -5.28 11.56
C LEU A 608 -31.01 -6.11 12.04
N SER A 609 -31.12 -6.38 13.32
CA SER A 609 -32.28 -7.04 13.90
C SER A 609 -33.41 -6.07 14.28
N ASP A 610 -33.11 -4.76 14.34
CA ASP A 610 -34.15 -3.76 14.58
C ASP A 610 -34.94 -3.53 13.29
N ARG A 611 -36.24 -3.81 13.38
CA ARG A 611 -37.16 -3.66 12.24
C ARG A 611 -37.08 -2.29 11.59
N ARG A 612 -36.96 -1.24 12.40
CA ARG A 612 -36.91 0.13 11.92
C ARG A 612 -35.65 0.42 11.10
N THR A 613 -34.53 -0.20 11.42
CA THR A 613 -33.32 -0.15 10.61
C THR A 613 -33.59 -0.68 9.20
N ILE A 614 -34.23 -1.85 9.12
CA ILE A 614 -34.54 -2.51 7.85
C ILE A 614 -35.59 -1.72 7.06
N GLU A 615 -36.64 -1.21 7.70
CA GLU A 615 -37.65 -0.37 7.06
C GLU A 615 -37.07 0.95 6.51
N ASN A 616 -36.21 1.62 7.25
CA ASN A 616 -35.52 2.83 6.80
C ASN A 616 -34.60 2.56 5.62
N PHE A 617 -33.87 1.46 5.66
CA PHE A 617 -33.02 1.05 4.55
C PHE A 617 -33.84 0.68 3.31
N ALA A 618 -34.93 -0.10 3.48
CA ALA A 618 -35.85 -0.44 2.40
C ALA A 618 -36.49 0.81 1.77
N ALA A 619 -36.87 1.79 2.58
CA ALA A 619 -37.42 3.06 2.11
C ALA A 619 -36.39 3.87 1.28
N THR A 620 -35.11 3.75 1.59
CA THR A 620 -34.02 4.36 0.80
C THR A 620 -33.81 3.61 -0.51
N VAL A 621 -33.76 2.28 -0.48
CA VAL A 621 -33.48 1.41 -1.65
C VAL A 621 -34.67 1.37 -2.64
N GLN A 622 -35.90 1.32 -2.13
CA GLN A 622 -37.18 1.41 -2.84
C GLN A 622 -37.57 0.22 -3.72
N SER A 623 -36.63 -0.59 -4.22
CA SER A 623 -36.95 -1.74 -5.06
C SER A 623 -35.98 -2.91 -4.90
N ALA A 624 -36.45 -4.13 -5.12
CA ALA A 624 -35.64 -5.34 -5.08
C ALA A 624 -34.50 -5.32 -6.11
N GLU A 625 -34.72 -4.70 -7.27
CA GLU A 625 -33.65 -4.58 -8.28
C GLU A 625 -32.55 -3.65 -7.85
N ARG A 626 -32.86 -2.48 -7.28
CA ARG A 626 -31.85 -1.58 -6.70
C ARG A 626 -31.12 -2.23 -5.53
N LEU A 627 -31.81 -3.06 -4.73
CA LEU A 627 -31.16 -3.82 -3.65
C LEU A 627 -30.09 -4.78 -4.19
N LYS A 628 -30.40 -5.54 -5.24
CA LYS A 628 -29.42 -6.43 -5.89
C LYS A 628 -28.22 -5.65 -6.44
N LEU A 629 -28.47 -4.58 -7.18
CA LEU A 629 -27.43 -3.75 -7.77
C LEU A 629 -26.53 -3.12 -6.69
N LEU A 630 -27.11 -2.60 -5.62
CA LEU A 630 -26.38 -1.99 -4.51
C LEU A 630 -25.56 -3.03 -3.75
N THR A 631 -26.07 -4.26 -3.59
CA THR A 631 -25.36 -5.37 -2.93
C THR A 631 -24.11 -5.76 -3.73
N ILE A 632 -24.24 -5.92 -5.05
CA ILE A 632 -23.10 -6.25 -5.91
C ILE A 632 -22.08 -5.12 -5.92
N LEU A 633 -22.55 -3.88 -6.06
CA LEU A 633 -21.73 -2.67 -6.03
C LEU A 633 -20.92 -2.59 -4.74
N THR A 634 -21.58 -2.66 -3.57
CA THR A 634 -20.94 -2.58 -2.25
C THR A 634 -19.92 -3.69 -2.03
N THR A 635 -20.23 -4.91 -2.47
CA THR A 635 -19.30 -6.04 -2.37
C THR A 635 -18.05 -5.80 -3.22
N ALA A 636 -18.20 -5.34 -4.47
CA ALA A 636 -17.08 -5.07 -5.36
C ALA A 636 -16.22 -3.91 -4.86
N ASP A 637 -16.84 -2.85 -4.37
CA ASP A 637 -16.19 -1.67 -3.82
C ASP A 637 -15.32 -2.03 -2.61
N ILE A 638 -15.89 -2.62 -1.56
CA ILE A 638 -15.16 -2.97 -0.33
C ILE A 638 -14.00 -3.93 -0.63
N ARG A 639 -14.21 -4.92 -1.50
CA ARG A 639 -13.17 -5.89 -1.87
C ARG A 639 -12.01 -5.25 -2.63
N ALA A 640 -12.27 -4.22 -3.41
CA ALA A 640 -11.25 -3.51 -4.18
C ALA A 640 -10.41 -2.52 -3.36
N VAL A 641 -10.81 -2.16 -2.14
CA VAL A 641 -10.08 -1.21 -1.26
C VAL A 641 -8.68 -1.72 -0.93
N GLY A 642 -8.53 -3.02 -0.65
CA GLY A 642 -7.22 -3.61 -0.37
C GLY A 642 -7.29 -4.97 0.31
N PRO A 643 -6.13 -5.63 0.49
CA PRO A 643 -6.07 -6.92 1.18
C PRO A 643 -6.58 -6.82 2.61
N GLY A 644 -7.40 -7.79 3.03
CA GLY A 644 -7.95 -7.88 4.39
C GLY A 644 -9.09 -6.89 4.71
N VAL A 645 -9.44 -5.98 3.80
CA VAL A 645 -10.58 -5.06 4.00
C VAL A 645 -11.91 -5.78 3.84
N TRP A 646 -12.03 -6.65 2.83
CA TRP A 646 -13.12 -7.61 2.71
C TRP A 646 -12.80 -8.85 3.54
N ASN A 647 -13.69 -9.25 4.41
CA ASN A 647 -13.59 -10.44 5.23
C ASN A 647 -14.97 -11.10 5.40
N GLY A 648 -14.99 -12.30 5.95
CA GLY A 648 -16.22 -13.07 6.16
C GLY A 648 -17.25 -12.36 7.03
N TRP A 649 -16.80 -11.58 8.03
CA TRP A 649 -17.68 -10.78 8.88
C TRP A 649 -18.46 -9.74 8.07
N LYS A 650 -17.81 -8.93 7.28
CA LYS A 650 -18.48 -7.94 6.40
C LYS A 650 -19.39 -8.61 5.38
N ALA A 651 -18.96 -9.75 4.83
CA ALA A 651 -19.79 -10.55 3.93
C ALA A 651 -21.09 -11.00 4.62
N GLN A 652 -21.01 -11.43 5.88
CA GLN A 652 -22.19 -11.83 6.67
C GLN A 652 -23.12 -10.66 6.95
N LEU A 653 -22.61 -9.49 7.34
CA LEU A 653 -23.41 -8.30 7.57
C LEU A 653 -24.19 -7.86 6.32
N ILE A 654 -23.50 -7.81 5.17
CA ILE A 654 -24.12 -7.47 3.88
C ILE A 654 -25.20 -8.49 3.52
N ARG A 655 -24.92 -9.78 3.71
CA ARG A 655 -25.86 -10.88 3.46
C ARG A 655 -27.12 -10.76 4.34
N THR A 656 -26.92 -10.51 5.64
CA THR A 656 -28.01 -10.31 6.59
C THR A 656 -28.87 -9.13 6.18
N LEU A 657 -28.27 -7.98 5.88
CA LEU A 657 -29.00 -6.80 5.45
C LEU A 657 -29.79 -7.04 4.17
N TYR A 658 -29.24 -7.76 3.20
CA TYR A 658 -29.93 -8.14 1.97
C TYR A 658 -31.18 -8.97 2.27
N TYR A 659 -31.04 -10.09 2.96
CA TYR A 659 -32.13 -11.03 3.21
C TYR A 659 -33.19 -10.50 4.16
N GLU A 660 -32.86 -9.59 5.07
CA GLU A 660 -33.86 -8.91 5.92
C GLU A 660 -34.61 -7.83 5.13
N THR A 661 -34.00 -7.21 4.12
CA THR A 661 -34.61 -6.11 3.35
C THR A 661 -35.47 -6.61 2.17
N GLU A 662 -35.05 -7.67 1.50
CA GLU A 662 -35.75 -8.20 0.32
C GLU A 662 -37.23 -8.50 0.58
N PRO A 663 -37.64 -9.16 1.70
CA PRO A 663 -39.05 -9.38 2.03
C PRO A 663 -39.86 -8.09 2.22
N VAL A 664 -39.23 -7.04 2.79
CA VAL A 664 -39.92 -5.75 2.99
C VAL A 664 -40.25 -5.11 1.64
N LEU A 665 -39.34 -5.18 0.69
CA LEU A 665 -39.52 -4.62 -0.65
C LEU A 665 -40.49 -5.43 -1.52
N THR A 666 -40.61 -6.71 -1.26
CA THR A 666 -41.51 -7.61 -2.03
C THR A 666 -42.88 -7.81 -1.41
N GLY A 667 -43.20 -7.08 -0.33
CA GLY A 667 -44.50 -7.13 0.33
C GLY A 667 -44.71 -8.35 1.25
N GLY A 668 -43.63 -9.09 1.57
CA GLY A 668 -43.69 -10.32 2.42
C GLY A 668 -43.56 -10.09 3.93
N PHE A 669 -43.46 -8.86 4.40
CA PHE A 669 -43.12 -8.55 5.80
C PHE A 669 -44.37 -8.17 6.61
N SER A 670 -44.86 -9.09 7.47
CA SER A 670 -45.88 -8.81 8.46
C SER A 670 -45.39 -9.24 9.85
N GLU A 671 -45.98 -8.67 10.94
CA GLU A 671 -45.65 -9.10 12.30
C GLU A 671 -45.98 -10.59 12.53
N VAL A 672 -46.97 -11.10 11.83
CA VAL A 672 -47.30 -12.52 11.80
C VAL A 672 -46.10 -13.34 11.31
N ASN A 673 -45.38 -12.86 10.31
CA ASN A 673 -44.15 -13.51 9.80
C ASN A 673 -43.04 -13.54 10.85
N ARG A 674 -42.91 -12.51 11.71
CA ARG A 674 -41.88 -12.50 12.77
C ARG A 674 -42.13 -13.57 13.84
N ALA A 675 -43.34 -13.65 14.36
CA ALA A 675 -43.70 -14.69 15.34
C ALA A 675 -43.55 -16.09 14.71
N GLN A 676 -43.91 -16.23 13.44
CA GLN A 676 -43.76 -17.49 12.70
C GLN A 676 -42.31 -17.86 12.47
N ARG A 677 -41.45 -16.88 12.16
CA ARG A 677 -39.99 -17.08 12.00
C ARG A 677 -39.35 -17.51 13.32
N VAL A 678 -39.73 -16.89 14.46
CA VAL A 678 -39.29 -17.34 15.80
C VAL A 678 -39.67 -18.79 16.03
N LYS A 679 -40.93 -19.18 15.72
CA LYS A 679 -41.38 -20.56 15.85
C LYS A 679 -40.63 -21.53 14.94
N ILE A 680 -40.38 -21.14 13.72
CA ILE A 680 -39.56 -21.93 12.76
C ILE A 680 -38.16 -22.13 13.35
N ALA A 681 -37.48 -21.07 13.75
CA ALA A 681 -36.15 -21.16 14.33
C ALA A 681 -36.07 -21.99 15.61
N GLN A 682 -37.12 -21.90 16.46
CA GLN A 682 -37.26 -22.77 17.63
C GLN A 682 -37.48 -24.24 17.25
N ASN A 683 -38.25 -24.51 16.19
CA ASN A 683 -38.49 -25.88 15.73
C ASN A 683 -37.24 -26.49 15.07
N GLU A 684 -36.53 -25.72 14.27
CA GLU A 684 -35.23 -26.13 13.72
C GLU A 684 -34.24 -26.46 14.84
N PHE A 685 -34.20 -25.62 15.88
CA PHE A 685 -33.38 -25.87 17.06
C PHE A 685 -33.82 -27.13 17.83
N ARG A 686 -35.13 -27.37 18.01
CA ARG A 686 -35.63 -28.60 18.62
C ARG A 686 -35.20 -29.84 17.87
N GLU A 687 -35.30 -29.82 16.55
CA GLU A 687 -34.87 -30.93 15.69
C GLU A 687 -33.36 -31.17 15.81
N ALA A 688 -32.57 -30.11 15.81
CA ALA A 688 -31.12 -30.19 15.97
C ALA A 688 -30.67 -30.71 17.33
N MET A 689 -31.46 -30.44 18.37
CA MET A 689 -31.17 -30.80 19.77
C MET A 689 -32.03 -31.95 20.30
N LYS A 690 -32.55 -32.80 19.41
CA LYS A 690 -33.45 -33.93 19.77
C LYS A 690 -32.87 -34.91 20.79
N ASP A 691 -31.56 -34.96 20.95
CA ASP A 691 -30.85 -35.82 21.90
C ASP A 691 -30.89 -35.26 23.35
N TRP A 692 -31.42 -34.04 23.53
CA TRP A 692 -31.61 -33.46 24.86
C TRP A 692 -32.89 -33.94 25.52
N PRO A 693 -32.91 -34.05 26.87
CA PRO A 693 -34.17 -34.26 27.58
C PRO A 693 -35.17 -33.15 27.29
N SER A 694 -36.40 -33.53 26.89
CA SER A 694 -37.44 -32.59 26.43
C SER A 694 -37.71 -31.45 27.41
N GLU A 695 -37.75 -31.74 28.70
CA GLU A 695 -38.00 -30.76 29.76
C GLU A 695 -36.86 -29.71 29.80
N ARG A 696 -35.60 -30.13 29.66
CA ARG A 696 -34.44 -29.27 29.68
C ARG A 696 -34.35 -28.41 28.41
N LEU A 697 -34.73 -28.99 27.26
CA LEU A 697 -34.77 -28.29 25.99
C LEU A 697 -35.80 -27.14 26.00
N GLU A 698 -37.01 -27.42 26.46
CA GLU A 698 -38.08 -26.40 26.56
C GLU A 698 -37.73 -25.32 27.61
N ALA A 699 -37.12 -25.70 28.73
CA ALA A 699 -36.63 -24.75 29.72
C ALA A 699 -35.56 -23.82 29.11
N TYR A 700 -34.63 -24.34 28.28
CA TYR A 700 -33.63 -23.53 27.57
C TYR A 700 -34.30 -22.58 26.58
N ILE A 701 -35.25 -23.08 25.79
CA ILE A 701 -35.98 -22.26 24.80
C ILE A 701 -36.71 -21.10 25.50
N ALA A 702 -37.31 -21.33 26.64
CA ALA A 702 -38.05 -20.33 27.42
C ALA A 702 -37.15 -19.25 28.05
N LYS A 703 -35.84 -19.52 28.19
CA LYS A 703 -34.88 -18.54 28.75
C LYS A 703 -34.54 -17.43 27.75
N HIS A 704 -34.83 -17.58 26.46
CA HIS A 704 -34.40 -16.64 25.42
C HIS A 704 -35.55 -15.81 24.86
N TYR A 705 -35.34 -14.51 24.73
CA TYR A 705 -36.27 -13.58 24.07
C TYR A 705 -36.29 -13.77 22.54
N PRO A 706 -37.35 -13.32 21.85
CA PRO A 706 -37.49 -13.45 20.39
C PRO A 706 -36.28 -12.95 19.58
N ALA A 707 -35.59 -11.91 20.06
CA ALA A 707 -34.42 -11.36 19.41
C ALA A 707 -33.28 -12.39 19.26
N TYR A 708 -33.02 -13.21 20.26
CA TYR A 708 -32.03 -14.27 20.22
C TYR A 708 -32.30 -15.27 19.09
N TRP A 709 -33.57 -15.74 18.97
CA TRP A 709 -33.98 -16.72 17.97
C TRP A 709 -33.85 -16.24 16.55
N LEU A 710 -33.96 -14.93 16.34
CA LEU A 710 -33.85 -14.31 15.00
C LEU A 710 -32.43 -13.87 14.63
N LYS A 711 -31.58 -13.54 15.60
CA LYS A 711 -30.23 -13.01 15.39
C LYS A 711 -29.17 -14.11 15.27
N VAL A 712 -29.26 -15.11 16.15
CA VAL A 712 -28.27 -16.18 16.24
C VAL A 712 -28.60 -17.24 15.21
N ASP A 713 -27.65 -17.71 14.44
CA ASP A 713 -27.82 -18.81 13.49
C ASP A 713 -27.90 -20.16 14.23
N LEU A 714 -28.31 -21.21 13.53
CA LEU A 714 -28.53 -22.51 14.15
C LEU A 714 -27.26 -23.13 14.74
N PRO A 715 -26.09 -23.10 14.07
CA PRO A 715 -24.84 -23.60 14.65
C PRO A 715 -24.51 -22.95 16.00
N HIS A 716 -24.51 -21.60 16.03
CA HIS A 716 -24.21 -20.87 17.28
C HIS A 716 -25.28 -21.09 18.38
N LYS A 717 -26.56 -21.27 18.02
CA LYS A 717 -27.59 -21.67 19.00
C LYS A 717 -27.25 -23.00 19.68
N ILE A 718 -26.75 -23.96 18.89
CA ILE A 718 -26.36 -25.30 19.39
C ILE A 718 -25.12 -25.16 20.29
N GLU A 719 -24.12 -24.38 19.89
CA GLU A 719 -22.93 -24.11 20.68
C GLU A 719 -23.28 -23.42 22.01
N HIS A 720 -24.09 -22.36 21.96
CA HIS A 720 -24.59 -21.65 23.15
C HIS A 720 -25.32 -22.59 24.10
N ALA A 721 -26.21 -23.44 23.60
CA ALA A 721 -26.96 -24.38 24.41
C ALA A 721 -26.03 -25.39 25.09
N ASN A 722 -25.07 -25.96 24.36
CA ASN A 722 -24.11 -26.89 24.94
C ASN A 722 -23.20 -26.21 25.97
N PHE A 723 -22.76 -24.97 25.70
CA PHE A 723 -21.95 -24.17 26.60
C PHE A 723 -22.70 -23.83 27.89
N VAL A 724 -23.95 -23.35 27.78
CA VAL A 724 -24.80 -23.04 28.95
C VAL A 724 -25.05 -24.30 29.77
N ARG A 725 -25.37 -25.45 29.13
CA ARG A 725 -25.53 -26.73 29.81
C ARG A 725 -24.28 -27.14 30.58
N ALA A 726 -23.14 -27.14 29.93
CA ALA A 726 -21.86 -27.51 30.56
C ALA A 726 -21.52 -26.60 31.75
N SER A 727 -21.86 -25.30 31.65
CA SER A 727 -21.68 -24.34 32.73
C SER A 727 -22.62 -24.56 33.90
N GLU A 728 -23.89 -24.90 33.64
CA GLU A 728 -24.90 -25.24 34.65
C GLU A 728 -24.59 -26.56 35.35
N ASP A 729 -24.16 -27.60 34.60
CA ASP A 729 -23.76 -28.90 35.16
C ASP A 729 -22.50 -28.78 36.03
N ALA A 730 -21.64 -27.80 35.77
CA ALA A 730 -20.45 -27.49 36.58
C ALA A 730 -20.69 -26.47 37.70
N ASP A 731 -21.93 -26.01 37.91
CA ASP A 731 -22.34 -24.94 38.87
C ASP A 731 -21.49 -23.64 38.72
N LYS A 732 -21.11 -23.30 37.46
CA LYS A 732 -20.33 -22.09 37.17
C LYS A 732 -21.24 -20.91 36.92
N ARG A 733 -21.17 -19.89 37.82
CA ARG A 733 -21.86 -18.62 37.62
C ARG A 733 -21.24 -17.73 36.55
N LEU A 734 -19.93 -17.91 36.29
CA LEU A 734 -19.12 -17.23 35.29
C LEU A 734 -18.39 -18.28 34.49
N ALA A 735 -18.59 -18.28 33.20
CA ALA A 735 -17.92 -19.18 32.27
C ALA A 735 -17.62 -18.46 30.95
N THR A 736 -16.55 -18.88 30.31
CA THR A 736 -16.12 -18.40 28.99
C THR A 736 -15.83 -19.57 28.07
N THR A 737 -16.10 -19.42 26.79
CA THR A 737 -15.68 -20.35 25.75
C THR A 737 -15.18 -19.58 24.54
N VAL A 738 -14.29 -20.20 23.77
CA VAL A 738 -13.65 -19.60 22.60
C VAL A 738 -13.91 -20.48 21.38
N ALA A 739 -14.31 -19.86 20.28
CA ALA A 739 -14.46 -20.49 18.99
C ALA A 739 -13.67 -19.72 17.92
N PHE A 740 -13.20 -20.42 16.89
CA PHE A 740 -12.45 -19.82 15.79
C PHE A 740 -13.25 -19.96 14.51
N ASP A 741 -13.57 -18.84 13.89
CA ASP A 741 -14.18 -18.82 12.56
C ASP A 741 -13.13 -18.38 11.54
N ALA A 742 -12.58 -19.36 10.84
CA ALA A 742 -11.57 -19.12 9.81
C ALA A 742 -12.14 -18.41 8.58
N GLU A 743 -13.44 -18.63 8.26
CA GLU A 743 -14.09 -17.98 7.12
C GLU A 743 -14.34 -16.51 7.39
N ARG A 744 -14.71 -16.16 8.61
CA ARG A 744 -14.94 -14.76 9.05
C ARG A 744 -13.67 -14.05 9.47
N ALA A 745 -12.56 -14.77 9.65
CA ALA A 745 -11.31 -14.28 10.21
C ALA A 745 -11.49 -13.58 11.55
N VAL A 746 -12.34 -14.15 12.41
CA VAL A 746 -12.61 -13.67 13.77
C VAL A 746 -12.42 -14.80 14.78
N THR A 747 -12.12 -14.37 16.00
CA THR A 747 -12.14 -15.21 17.19
C THR A 747 -13.36 -14.82 18.00
N GLU A 748 -14.26 -15.75 18.25
CA GLU A 748 -15.47 -15.52 19.02
C GLU A 748 -15.25 -15.95 20.47
N LEU A 749 -15.47 -15.03 21.37
CA LEU A 749 -15.46 -15.27 22.82
C LEU A 749 -16.89 -15.19 23.33
N THR A 750 -17.43 -16.32 23.76
CA THR A 750 -18.76 -16.37 24.40
C THR A 750 -18.62 -16.39 25.91
N LEU A 751 -19.36 -15.50 26.57
CA LEU A 751 -19.37 -15.32 28.02
C LEU A 751 -20.75 -15.60 28.57
N LEU A 752 -20.82 -16.34 29.67
CA LEU A 752 -22.02 -16.51 30.50
C LEU A 752 -21.74 -15.94 31.89
N ALA A 753 -22.45 -14.88 32.27
CA ALA A 753 -22.26 -14.18 33.56
C ALA A 753 -23.57 -13.61 34.09
N PRO A 754 -23.68 -13.26 35.40
CA PRO A 754 -24.74 -12.39 35.86
C PRO A 754 -24.73 -11.05 35.13
N ASP A 755 -25.88 -10.63 34.61
CA ASP A 755 -25.97 -9.37 33.85
C ASP A 755 -25.88 -8.16 34.81
N HIS A 756 -25.06 -7.17 34.40
CA HIS A 756 -24.96 -5.88 35.08
C HIS A 756 -24.46 -4.77 34.16
N PRO A 757 -24.76 -3.48 34.43
CA PRO A 757 -24.48 -2.37 33.51
C PRO A 757 -23.01 -2.15 33.11
N TRP A 758 -22.06 -2.70 33.90
CA TRP A 758 -20.62 -2.56 33.64
C TRP A 758 -20.00 -3.75 32.86
N LEU A 759 -20.80 -4.78 32.54
CA LEU A 759 -20.28 -6.01 31.98
C LEU A 759 -19.49 -5.75 30.67
N LEU A 760 -20.10 -5.05 29.73
CA LEU A 760 -19.44 -4.73 28.44
C LEU A 760 -18.18 -3.86 28.65
N SER A 761 -18.20 -2.94 29.60
CA SER A 761 -17.01 -2.13 29.93
C SER A 761 -15.87 -3.00 30.46
N ILE A 762 -16.17 -3.97 31.33
CA ILE A 762 -15.16 -4.89 31.86
C ILE A 762 -14.56 -5.75 30.72
N ILE A 763 -15.40 -6.27 29.84
CA ILE A 763 -14.98 -7.05 28.68
C ILE A 763 -14.08 -6.20 27.77
N ALA A 764 -14.53 -4.99 27.41
CA ALA A 764 -13.78 -4.08 26.56
C ALA A 764 -12.42 -3.68 27.17
N GLY A 765 -12.36 -3.49 28.50
CA GLY A 765 -11.12 -3.21 29.22
C GLY A 765 -10.13 -4.38 29.20
N ALA A 766 -10.62 -5.60 29.41
CA ALA A 766 -9.81 -6.81 29.36
C ALA A 766 -9.28 -7.08 27.93
N CYS A 767 -10.10 -6.91 26.92
CA CYS A 767 -9.69 -6.98 25.50
C CYS A 767 -8.63 -5.92 25.18
N ALA A 768 -8.85 -4.69 25.60
CA ALA A 768 -7.90 -3.61 25.44
C ALA A 768 -6.56 -3.93 26.11
N MET A 769 -6.56 -4.48 27.32
CA MET A 769 -5.36 -4.91 28.03
C MET A 769 -4.57 -5.99 27.27
N ALA A 770 -5.26 -6.93 26.65
CA ALA A 770 -4.65 -8.02 25.89
C ALA A 770 -4.25 -7.64 24.45
N GLY A 771 -4.59 -6.44 23.98
CA GLY A 771 -4.33 -6.02 22.63
C GLY A 771 -5.35 -6.53 21.61
N ALA A 772 -6.47 -7.02 22.07
CA ALA A 772 -7.51 -7.50 21.19
C ALA A 772 -8.40 -6.35 20.70
N ASN A 773 -8.69 -6.36 19.41
CA ASN A 773 -9.62 -5.43 18.80
C ASN A 773 -11.01 -6.07 18.68
N ILE A 774 -12.00 -5.48 19.34
CA ILE A 774 -13.39 -5.91 19.26
C ILE A 774 -13.95 -5.37 17.94
N VAL A 775 -14.56 -6.24 17.15
CA VAL A 775 -15.22 -5.87 15.87
C VAL A 775 -16.74 -5.92 16.00
N ASP A 776 -17.28 -6.74 16.92
CA ASP A 776 -18.70 -6.80 17.21
C ASP A 776 -18.94 -7.33 18.64
N ALA A 777 -20.03 -6.92 19.24
CA ALA A 777 -20.50 -7.44 20.52
C ALA A 777 -22.02 -7.64 20.49
N GLN A 778 -22.41 -8.89 20.61
CA GLN A 778 -23.81 -9.30 20.73
C GLN A 778 -24.13 -9.59 22.18
N ILE A 779 -25.06 -8.85 22.75
CA ILE A 779 -25.41 -8.90 24.14
C ILE A 779 -26.83 -9.47 24.26
N TYR A 780 -26.97 -10.60 24.95
CA TYR A 780 -28.24 -11.25 25.16
C TYR A 780 -28.49 -11.48 26.67
N THR A 781 -29.39 -10.72 27.22
CA THR A 781 -29.89 -11.02 28.59
C THR A 781 -30.96 -12.10 28.52
N THR A 782 -30.81 -13.14 29.32
CA THR A 782 -31.80 -14.22 29.47
C THR A 782 -32.88 -13.86 30.49
N THR A 783 -34.01 -14.57 30.47
CA THR A 783 -35.15 -14.32 31.38
C THR A 783 -34.81 -14.57 32.84
N ASP A 784 -33.75 -15.34 33.14
CA ASP A 784 -33.23 -15.59 34.48
C ASP A 784 -32.16 -14.57 34.93
N GLY A 785 -31.93 -13.48 34.14
CA GLY A 785 -31.06 -12.37 34.50
C GLY A 785 -29.57 -12.64 34.29
N ARG A 786 -29.23 -13.59 33.42
CA ARG A 786 -27.83 -13.80 32.98
C ARG A 786 -27.58 -13.15 31.63
N ALA A 787 -26.37 -12.67 31.41
CA ALA A 787 -25.86 -12.27 30.12
C ALA A 787 -25.24 -13.48 29.45
N LEU A 788 -25.61 -13.72 28.19
CA LEU A 788 -24.97 -14.64 27.27
C LEU A 788 -24.40 -13.78 26.11
N ASP A 789 -23.18 -13.32 26.27
CA ASP A 789 -22.60 -12.34 25.38
C ASP A 789 -21.60 -13.01 24.47
N THR A 790 -21.65 -12.71 23.17
CA THR A 790 -20.69 -13.15 22.17
C THR A 790 -19.90 -11.95 21.66
N ILE A 791 -18.59 -11.97 21.86
CA ILE A 791 -17.67 -10.90 21.48
C ILE A 791 -16.81 -11.39 20.32
N SER A 792 -16.92 -10.77 19.18
CA SER A 792 -16.09 -11.07 18.02
C SER A 792 -14.83 -10.21 18.05
N LEU A 793 -13.68 -10.85 18.05
CA LEU A 793 -12.36 -10.23 18.07
C LEU A 793 -11.69 -10.38 16.70
N SER A 794 -11.00 -9.34 16.23
CA SER A 794 -10.19 -9.47 15.03
C SER A 794 -9.07 -10.48 15.26
N ARG A 795 -8.85 -11.37 14.30
CA ARG A 795 -7.77 -12.35 14.32
C ARG A 795 -6.43 -11.62 14.10
N GLU A 796 -5.41 -11.96 14.89
CA GLU A 796 -4.08 -11.35 14.81
C GLU A 796 -3.02 -12.33 14.31
N PHE A 797 -3.18 -13.63 14.59
CA PHE A 797 -2.23 -14.66 14.23
C PHE A 797 -2.80 -15.59 13.15
N ASP A 798 -1.96 -15.95 12.18
CA ASP A 798 -2.34 -16.89 11.12
C ASP A 798 -2.50 -18.33 11.63
N ARG A 799 -1.80 -18.69 12.72
CA ARG A 799 -1.86 -20.00 13.32
C ARG A 799 -2.92 -20.07 14.41
N ASP A 800 -3.81 -21.05 14.32
CA ASP A 800 -4.90 -21.25 15.28
C ASP A 800 -4.41 -21.43 16.71
N GLU A 801 -3.28 -22.14 16.92
CA GLU A 801 -2.69 -22.35 18.25
C GLU A 801 -2.22 -21.06 18.94
N ASP A 802 -1.72 -20.10 18.18
CA ASP A 802 -1.26 -18.80 18.71
C ASP A 802 -2.46 -17.92 19.05
N GLU A 803 -3.51 -17.97 18.21
CA GLU A 803 -4.75 -17.26 18.42
C GLU A 803 -5.53 -17.83 19.61
N GLU A 804 -5.55 -19.16 19.79
CA GLU A 804 -6.16 -19.83 20.94
C GLU A 804 -5.49 -19.41 22.26
N ARG A 805 -4.16 -19.38 22.28
CA ARG A 805 -3.40 -18.91 23.46
C ARG A 805 -3.72 -17.45 23.80
N ARG A 806 -3.91 -16.62 22.77
CA ARG A 806 -4.31 -15.23 22.93
C ARG A 806 -5.74 -15.12 23.50
N ALA A 807 -6.69 -15.81 22.91
CA ALA A 807 -8.08 -15.80 23.30
C ALA A 807 -8.29 -16.31 24.73
N ASN A 808 -7.61 -17.39 25.12
CA ASN A 808 -7.64 -17.92 26.49
C ASN A 808 -7.07 -16.91 27.51
N ARG A 809 -6.01 -16.17 27.17
CA ARG A 809 -5.49 -15.08 28.04
C ARG A 809 -6.49 -13.94 28.20
N ILE A 810 -7.25 -13.63 27.15
CA ILE A 810 -8.32 -12.62 27.20
C ILE A 810 -9.43 -13.11 28.12
N ALA A 811 -9.89 -14.34 27.96
CA ALA A 811 -10.90 -14.97 28.78
C ALA A 811 -10.52 -14.96 30.28
N ASP A 812 -9.30 -15.39 30.60
CA ASP A 812 -8.76 -15.35 31.97
C ASP A 812 -8.73 -13.91 32.53
N SER A 813 -8.41 -12.94 31.72
CA SER A 813 -8.38 -11.52 32.12
C SER A 813 -9.77 -10.99 32.40
N ILE A 814 -10.77 -11.37 31.62
CA ILE A 814 -12.17 -11.03 31.84
C ILE A 814 -12.66 -11.66 33.17
N GLU A 815 -12.39 -12.94 33.39
CA GLU A 815 -12.75 -13.61 34.61
C GLU A 815 -12.14 -12.94 35.84
N LYS A 816 -10.83 -12.61 35.81
CA LYS A 816 -10.15 -11.90 36.92
C LYS A 816 -10.73 -10.52 37.16
N ALA A 817 -11.07 -9.79 36.08
CA ALA A 817 -11.66 -8.47 36.19
C ALA A 817 -13.09 -8.54 36.80
N LEU A 818 -13.91 -9.51 36.39
CA LEU A 818 -15.24 -9.72 36.92
C LEU A 818 -15.24 -10.19 38.39
N ARG A 819 -14.20 -10.88 38.82
CA ARG A 819 -13.98 -11.24 40.23
C ARG A 819 -13.41 -10.08 41.08
N GLY A 820 -13.10 -8.93 40.47
CA GLY A 820 -12.51 -7.78 41.16
C GLY A 820 -11.01 -7.93 41.47
N GLU A 821 -10.36 -8.96 40.96
CA GLU A 821 -8.93 -9.21 41.14
C GLU A 821 -8.05 -8.26 40.29
N LEU A 822 -8.62 -7.59 39.30
CA LEU A 822 -7.94 -6.73 38.34
C LEU A 822 -8.59 -5.33 38.28
N ARG A 823 -7.76 -4.28 38.55
CA ARG A 823 -8.22 -2.88 38.39
C ARG A 823 -7.97 -2.40 36.99
N LEU A 824 -8.95 -2.56 36.11
CA LEU A 824 -8.87 -2.20 34.69
C LEU A 824 -8.44 -0.75 34.43
N PRO A 825 -8.94 0.30 35.15
CA PRO A 825 -8.50 1.67 34.89
C PRO A 825 -6.99 1.86 34.98
N ASP A 826 -6.36 1.24 36.00
CA ASP A 826 -4.92 1.37 36.26
C ASP A 826 -4.07 0.66 35.20
N VAL A 827 -4.60 -0.41 34.64
CA VAL A 827 -3.89 -1.24 33.65
C VAL A 827 -4.04 -0.65 32.25
N VAL A 828 -5.24 -0.22 31.88
CA VAL A 828 -5.51 0.43 30.60
C VAL A 828 -4.75 1.75 30.48
N ALA A 829 -4.68 2.54 31.55
CA ALA A 829 -3.93 3.80 31.57
C ALA A 829 -2.40 3.64 31.37
N LYS A 830 -1.86 2.48 31.76
CA LYS A 830 -0.41 2.20 31.59
C LYS A 830 -0.04 1.74 30.18
N ARG A 831 -1.01 1.53 29.32
CA ARG A 831 -0.75 1.04 27.97
C ARG A 831 -0.11 2.12 27.09
N ALA A 832 0.83 1.67 26.25
CA ALA A 832 1.55 2.56 25.35
C ALA A 832 0.57 3.36 24.46
N PRO A 833 0.87 4.65 24.24
CA PRO A 833 0.09 5.47 23.33
C PRO A 833 0.08 4.87 21.92
N PRO A 834 -0.90 5.23 21.06
CA PRO A 834 -1.00 4.72 19.69
C PRO A 834 0.33 4.82 18.96
N LYS A 835 0.65 3.81 18.16
CA LYS A 835 1.84 3.79 17.29
C LYS A 835 1.87 5.06 16.45
N GLY A 836 3.03 5.59 16.14
CA GLY A 836 3.25 6.87 15.45
C GLY A 836 2.37 7.10 14.21
N ARG A 837 2.03 6.03 13.48
CA ARG A 837 1.12 6.04 12.34
C ARG A 837 -0.24 6.68 12.62
N ILE A 838 -0.89 6.36 13.74
CA ILE A 838 -2.23 6.88 14.09
C ILE A 838 -2.14 8.35 14.48
N ARG A 839 -1.03 8.80 15.10
CA ARG A 839 -0.82 10.21 15.49
C ARG A 839 -0.69 11.17 14.31
N ALA A 840 -0.42 10.65 13.11
CA ALA A 840 -0.35 11.48 11.90
C ALA A 840 -1.73 12.00 11.45
N PHE A 841 -2.82 11.46 11.99
CA PHE A 841 -4.18 11.80 11.60
C PHE A 841 -4.87 12.66 12.65
N ALA A 842 -5.68 13.60 12.18
CA ALA A 842 -6.58 14.39 13.01
C ALA A 842 -8.01 14.07 12.59
N VAL A 843 -8.77 13.42 13.48
CA VAL A 843 -10.20 13.12 13.28
C VAL A 843 -10.98 13.96 14.26
N GLU A 844 -11.87 14.83 13.76
CA GLU A 844 -12.75 15.62 14.61
C GLU A 844 -13.78 14.70 15.29
N PRO A 845 -13.85 14.64 16.63
CA PRO A 845 -14.78 13.77 17.31
C PRO A 845 -16.21 14.27 17.18
N THR A 846 -17.14 13.37 16.83
CA THR A 846 -18.57 13.69 16.76
C THR A 846 -19.37 12.67 17.56
N VAL A 847 -20.45 13.14 18.20
CA VAL A 847 -21.42 12.30 18.88
C VAL A 847 -22.82 12.65 18.41
N THR A 848 -23.50 11.67 17.85
CA THR A 848 -24.88 11.78 17.37
C THR A 848 -25.82 10.93 18.24
N ILE A 849 -26.92 11.52 18.72
CA ILE A 849 -27.93 10.80 19.48
C ILE A 849 -29.25 10.87 18.70
N ASN A 850 -29.85 9.70 18.46
CA ASN A 850 -31.03 9.60 17.59
C ASN A 850 -31.98 8.50 18.09
N ASN A 851 -33.28 8.83 18.15
CA ASN A 851 -34.37 7.94 18.53
C ASN A 851 -35.17 7.41 17.33
N GLN A 852 -34.78 7.75 16.10
CA GLN A 852 -35.53 7.35 14.90
C GLN A 852 -35.08 6.00 14.32
N TRP A 853 -33.93 5.49 14.72
CA TRP A 853 -33.39 4.23 14.21
C TRP A 853 -33.86 2.99 14.94
N SER A 854 -34.53 3.15 16.12
CA SER A 854 -35.13 2.06 16.86
C SER A 854 -36.43 2.54 17.52
N HIS A 855 -37.40 1.65 17.71
CA HIS A 855 -38.59 1.92 18.50
C HIS A 855 -38.36 1.79 20.00
N ARG A 856 -37.30 1.08 20.38
CA ARG A 856 -37.07 0.68 21.79
C ARG A 856 -35.85 1.37 22.38
N TYR A 857 -34.82 1.62 21.58
CA TYR A 857 -33.52 2.08 22.04
C TYR A 857 -33.19 3.49 21.52
N THR A 858 -32.42 4.23 22.30
CA THR A 858 -31.73 5.44 21.81
C THR A 858 -30.42 5.02 21.18
N MET A 859 -30.18 5.41 19.93
CA MET A 859 -28.92 5.20 19.26
C MET A 859 -27.95 6.33 19.63
N VAL A 860 -26.76 5.97 20.07
CA VAL A 860 -25.64 6.86 20.35
C VAL A 860 -24.49 6.45 19.42
N GLU A 861 -24.19 7.27 18.41
CA GLU A 861 -23.08 7.09 17.49
C GLU A 861 -21.93 8.01 17.88
N VAL A 862 -20.76 7.43 18.05
CA VAL A 862 -19.51 8.14 18.40
C VAL A 862 -18.49 7.93 17.29
N THR A 863 -17.96 9.02 16.77
CA THR A 863 -16.88 8.99 15.78
C THR A 863 -15.67 9.72 16.32
N GLY A 864 -14.47 9.21 16.08
CA GLY A 864 -13.23 9.83 16.52
C GLY A 864 -11.99 9.11 16.02
N LEU A 865 -10.83 9.51 16.51
CA LEU A 865 -9.57 8.84 16.23
C LEU A 865 -9.49 7.53 17.04
N ASP A 866 -9.10 6.44 16.39
CA ASP A 866 -8.96 5.14 17.07
C ASP A 866 -7.75 5.12 18.01
N ARG A 867 -7.95 4.51 19.20
CA ARG A 867 -6.86 4.28 20.14
C ARG A 867 -7.12 3.11 21.07
N PRO A 868 -6.07 2.45 21.57
CA PRO A 868 -6.22 1.39 22.54
C PRO A 868 -6.98 1.84 23.79
N GLY A 869 -8.03 1.09 24.13
CA GLY A 869 -8.84 1.39 25.31
C GLY A 869 -10.01 2.36 25.10
N LEU A 870 -10.17 2.95 23.91
CA LEU A 870 -11.27 3.90 23.65
C LEU A 870 -12.64 3.28 23.90
N LEU A 871 -12.90 2.07 23.42
CA LEU A 871 -14.18 1.38 23.64
C LEU A 871 -14.46 1.15 25.14
N TYR A 872 -13.42 0.83 25.94
CA TYR A 872 -13.55 0.74 27.39
C TYR A 872 -14.00 2.07 28.01
N GLU A 873 -13.37 3.18 27.62
CA GLU A 873 -13.70 4.50 28.14
C GLU A 873 -15.10 4.95 27.74
N LEU A 874 -15.51 4.68 26.48
CA LEU A 874 -16.86 4.96 25.99
C LEU A 874 -17.90 4.18 26.78
N THR A 875 -17.76 2.87 26.90
CA THR A 875 -18.70 2.00 27.62
C THR A 875 -18.74 2.31 29.12
N ALA A 876 -17.59 2.58 29.74
CA ALA A 876 -17.50 3.01 31.13
C ALA A 876 -18.21 4.35 31.39
N THR A 877 -18.08 5.30 30.43
CA THR A 877 -18.75 6.60 30.53
C THR A 877 -20.28 6.46 30.38
N LEU A 878 -20.75 5.63 29.44
CA LEU A 878 -22.19 5.32 29.29
C LEU A 878 -22.74 4.70 30.56
N SER A 879 -22.02 3.75 31.15
CA SER A 879 -22.42 3.12 32.43
C SER A 879 -22.43 4.12 33.59
N LYS A 880 -21.46 5.05 33.71
CA LYS A 880 -21.44 6.13 34.70
C LYS A 880 -22.63 7.08 34.55
N LEU A 881 -23.16 7.22 33.36
CA LEU A 881 -24.35 8.05 33.09
C LEU A 881 -25.65 7.30 33.31
N ASN A 882 -25.61 6.14 33.93
CA ASN A 882 -26.78 5.27 34.23
C ASN A 882 -27.53 4.90 32.93
N LEU A 883 -26.78 4.50 31.92
CA LEU A 883 -27.32 3.97 30.67
C LEU A 883 -27.07 2.45 30.60
N ASN A 884 -28.13 1.74 30.20
CA ASN A 884 -28.02 0.31 29.89
C ASN A 884 -27.75 0.11 28.42
N ILE A 885 -26.71 -0.63 28.07
CA ILE A 885 -26.29 -0.91 26.68
C ILE A 885 -26.93 -2.24 26.27
N ALA A 886 -27.79 -2.20 25.25
CA ALA A 886 -28.46 -3.37 24.70
C ALA A 886 -27.72 -4.03 23.56
N SER A 887 -26.99 -3.23 22.74
CA SER A 887 -26.07 -3.72 21.74
C SER A 887 -25.03 -2.65 21.41
N ALA A 888 -23.87 -3.09 20.94
CA ALA A 888 -22.80 -2.23 20.48
C ALA A 888 -22.27 -2.75 19.13
N HIS A 889 -22.15 -1.85 18.15
CA HIS A 889 -21.55 -2.12 16.85
C HIS A 889 -20.30 -1.28 16.74
N VAL A 890 -19.16 -1.94 16.67
CA VAL A 890 -17.84 -1.32 16.69
C VAL A 890 -17.23 -1.45 15.31
N ALA A 891 -16.99 -0.34 14.63
CA ALA A 891 -16.43 -0.33 13.30
C ALA A 891 -15.20 0.60 13.24
N THR A 892 -14.07 0.08 12.77
CA THR A 892 -12.87 0.87 12.54
C THR A 892 -12.59 0.97 11.04
N PHE A 893 -12.48 2.20 10.55
CA PHE A 893 -12.17 2.53 9.16
C PHE A 893 -10.79 3.21 9.11
N GLY A 894 -9.74 2.40 9.06
CA GLY A 894 -8.37 2.91 9.13
C GLY A 894 -8.04 3.51 10.50
N GLU A 895 -7.89 4.83 10.56
CA GLU A 895 -7.66 5.59 11.80
C GLU A 895 -8.93 6.04 12.52
N ARG A 896 -10.08 5.94 11.86
CA ARG A 896 -11.36 6.45 12.34
C ARG A 896 -12.21 5.33 12.92
N VAL A 897 -12.71 5.50 14.14
CA VAL A 897 -13.76 4.66 14.72
C VAL A 897 -15.14 5.24 14.43
N VAL A 898 -16.11 4.34 14.30
CA VAL A 898 -17.56 4.63 14.29
C VAL A 898 -18.21 3.60 15.20
N ASP A 899 -18.37 3.95 16.47
CA ASP A 899 -18.97 3.08 17.49
C ASP A 899 -20.42 3.49 17.73
N VAL A 900 -21.33 2.54 17.61
CA VAL A 900 -22.77 2.77 17.74
C VAL A 900 -23.31 1.92 18.87
N PHE A 901 -23.88 2.60 19.88
CA PHE A 901 -24.48 1.97 21.04
C PHE A 901 -26.00 2.15 21.00
N TYR A 902 -26.73 1.06 21.20
CA TYR A 902 -28.16 1.09 21.41
C TYR A 902 -28.42 1.03 22.91
N VAL A 903 -28.90 2.14 23.48
CA VAL A 903 -29.00 2.33 24.94
C VAL A 903 -30.42 2.65 25.40
N THR A 904 -30.70 2.35 26.66
CA THR A 904 -31.90 2.81 27.42
C THR A 904 -31.45 3.47 28.70
N ASP A 905 -32.38 4.10 29.41
CA ASP A 905 -32.20 4.38 30.82
C ASP A 905 -32.34 3.09 31.65
N LEU A 906 -32.12 3.19 32.96
CA LEU A 906 -32.23 2.04 33.85
C LEU A 906 -33.68 1.49 34.00
N MET A 907 -34.68 2.24 33.53
CA MET A 907 -36.08 1.81 33.48
C MET A 907 -36.46 1.16 32.14
N GLY A 908 -35.49 1.06 31.20
CA GLY A 908 -35.72 0.49 29.89
C GLY A 908 -36.32 1.45 28.84
N ALA A 909 -36.41 2.75 29.15
CA ALA A 909 -36.96 3.75 28.25
C ALA A 909 -35.90 4.46 27.38
N GLN A 910 -36.33 4.98 26.22
CA GLN A 910 -35.48 5.83 25.36
C GLN A 910 -35.12 7.15 26.07
N ILE A 911 -33.95 7.68 25.78
CA ILE A 911 -33.49 8.98 26.28
C ILE A 911 -34.14 10.09 25.45
N SER A 912 -35.26 10.58 25.89
CA SER A 912 -36.06 11.62 25.20
C SER A 912 -35.72 13.06 25.63
N SER A 913 -35.12 13.23 26.83
CA SER A 913 -34.75 14.54 27.37
C SER A 913 -33.58 15.18 26.62
N PRO A 914 -33.78 16.35 26.00
CA PRO A 914 -32.67 17.04 25.31
C PRO A 914 -31.50 17.38 26.23
N THR A 915 -31.79 17.75 27.49
CA THR A 915 -30.76 18.07 28.51
C THR A 915 -29.90 16.85 28.79
N ARG A 916 -30.52 15.67 28.94
CA ARG A 916 -29.82 14.40 29.23
C ARG A 916 -29.01 13.98 27.98
N GLN A 917 -29.54 14.13 26.75
CA GLN A 917 -28.82 13.88 25.51
C GLN A 917 -27.59 14.80 25.39
N ALA A 918 -27.74 16.09 25.70
CA ALA A 918 -26.62 17.03 25.69
C ALA A 918 -25.53 16.70 26.73
N ALA A 919 -25.94 16.18 27.91
CA ALA A 919 -25.00 15.73 28.93
C ALA A 919 -24.20 14.51 28.48
N ILE A 920 -24.85 13.51 27.86
CA ILE A 920 -24.24 12.33 27.26
C ILE A 920 -23.24 12.75 26.20
N LYS A 921 -23.68 13.61 25.26
CA LYS A 921 -22.85 14.10 24.17
C LYS A 921 -21.58 14.79 24.68
N ARG A 922 -21.69 15.66 25.66
CA ARG A 922 -20.53 16.36 26.27
C ARG A 922 -19.56 15.40 26.95
N ALA A 923 -20.08 14.43 27.72
CA ALA A 923 -19.25 13.46 28.41
C ALA A 923 -18.45 12.57 27.47
N LEU A 924 -19.06 12.13 26.37
CA LEU A 924 -18.39 11.31 25.35
C LEU A 924 -17.37 12.12 24.52
N ILE A 925 -17.69 13.35 24.13
CA ILE A 925 -16.73 14.24 23.42
C ILE A 925 -15.52 14.55 24.29
N ALA A 926 -15.71 14.70 25.61
CA ALA A 926 -14.62 15.00 26.55
C ALA A 926 -13.52 13.92 26.57
N LEU A 927 -13.82 12.66 26.22
CA LEU A 927 -12.83 11.59 26.13
C LEU A 927 -11.79 11.81 25.03
N PHE A 928 -12.07 12.68 24.07
CA PHE A 928 -11.15 13.04 22.97
C PHE A 928 -10.43 14.38 23.19
N ALA A 929 -10.71 15.11 24.31
CA ALA A 929 -10.24 16.50 24.50
C ALA A 929 -8.73 16.62 24.70
N ASP A 930 -8.04 15.61 25.23
CA ASP A 930 -6.58 15.63 25.41
C ASP A 930 -5.84 15.44 24.08
N GLU A 931 -6.46 14.84 23.09
CA GLU A 931 -5.88 14.62 21.76
C GLU A 931 -5.88 15.88 20.90
N THR A 932 -6.93 16.69 21.00
CA THR A 932 -7.02 17.97 20.26
C THR A 932 -5.99 18.99 20.71
N LYS A 933 -5.51 18.95 21.94
CA LYS A 933 -4.40 19.78 22.43
C LYS A 933 -3.05 19.32 21.88
N SER A 934 -2.81 18.02 21.82
CA SER A 934 -1.57 17.42 21.26
C SER A 934 -1.45 17.65 19.76
N ALA A 935 -2.54 17.52 19.00
CA ALA A 935 -2.57 17.77 17.55
C ALA A 935 -2.35 19.25 17.20
N LYS A 936 -2.89 20.19 17.99
CA LYS A 936 -2.65 21.64 17.79
C LYS A 936 -1.23 22.08 18.14
N THR A 937 -0.56 21.38 19.06
CA THR A 937 0.85 21.66 19.42
C THR A 937 1.82 21.05 18.40
N ALA A 938 1.41 20.02 17.66
CA ALA A 938 2.20 19.42 16.57
C ALA A 938 2.00 20.13 15.21
N ALA A 939 0.96 20.96 15.09
CA ALA A 939 0.63 21.72 13.87
C ALA A 939 1.05 23.23 13.96
N GLY A 940 1.58 23.68 15.09
CA GLY A 940 2.18 25.00 15.32
C GLY A 940 3.69 24.90 15.50
#